data_47ebcb37fdef053609a57f3d3627339d
#
_entry.id   47ebcb37fdef053609a57f3d3627339d
#
_cell.length_a   1.000
_cell.length_b   1.000
_cell.length_c   1.000
_cell.angle_alpha   90.00
_cell.angle_beta   90.00
_cell.angle_gamma   90.00
#
_symmetry.space_group_name_H-M   'P 1'
#
loop_
_entity.id
_entity.type
_entity.pdbx_description
1 polymer ?
#
loop_
_entity_poly.entity_id
_entity_poly.type
_entity_poly.pdbx_seq_one_letter_code
_entity_poly.pdbx_strand_id
1 'polypeptide(L)'
;MGICEIHRNEMYVYFYLERGEEAQLLGIFKEKNSGIKKAEQGTCRIVDLICPDRKNYSFRGGKTFYDMPAYLFYMDSCTWTSDSRFEIVQYSEDRTLKVTTCYEFAENADAFSCKSILENLGDEEITIEGITSFCFGAAAGYEKGKSDPSEDVEIYYAHNTWSEECRWVHKKLKDVGIWAYGNLCYDRFRIANHSGFSTGEYLPMGALYNKQTDTSVLWQIESSTSWAYEVGCFTPEYRESFLKTDYRQQIYLQLFGPDMESAGWYRRLKKGERFETVETAVACGMGRPESVMKEMTVYRRQKRKIMELPIIFNDYMNCLMGDSTTEKLLPLIDRAAEAGCEIFVVDCGWYDTGEWQYTFGEFEECRQRYPEGLSEVMDYIRRKGMKPGIWLELESVGLDCAGLQNMPKEWFFQRHGKPVIDSGRVHLDFRVKEVRERASAILKRVISRYHLGYIKIDYNLELSCGTEFQADSPADGMLQHNRAYLAWLEEEHAKYSEVMFENCGSGGLRMDYGMLSRMDIQSVSDQEDYRIMAVIAANSASAVLPEQAGIWTYPLKDADRESCIMNMASAMLQRIHLGGNLDQLTEEGFALIKEGIQCYKEIRKEIPEGIPFWPLGFHSFDAGWLVFGLHLENRDLIMVCRREDEKKRIHFPVQKGVEAVNVLYPAAEKRIAQKDGIENDIVVELERENSAVILEIIYE
;
A
#
# COMPACT_ATOMS: atom_id res chain seq x y z
N MET A 1 19.32 -31.23 11.58
CA MET A 1 17.87 -31.05 11.58
C MET A 1 17.39 -31.62 10.27
N GLY A 2 16.25 -31.73 9.90
CA GLY A 2 15.65 -32.11 8.62
C GLY A 2 14.47 -31.19 8.37
N ILE A 3 13.27 -31.73 8.36
CA ILE A 3 12.05 -30.92 8.28
C ILE A 3 11.87 -30.15 9.59
N CYS A 4 11.75 -28.84 9.49
CA CYS A 4 11.45 -27.91 10.59
C CYS A 4 10.05 -27.37 10.39
N GLU A 5 9.16 -27.60 11.37
CA GLU A 5 7.80 -27.08 11.43
C GLU A 5 7.78 -25.86 12.35
N ILE A 6 7.29 -24.73 11.86
CA ILE A 6 6.98 -23.55 12.67
C ILE A 6 5.46 -23.40 12.66
N HIS A 7 4.86 -23.42 13.83
CA HIS A 7 3.43 -23.18 14.03
C HIS A 7 3.22 -21.86 14.77
N ARG A 8 2.50 -20.94 14.14
CA ARG A 8 2.14 -19.62 14.68
C ARG A 8 0.67 -19.34 14.35
N ASN A 9 -0.09 -19.03 15.38
CA ASN A 9 -1.54 -18.88 15.28
C ASN A 9 -2.15 -20.13 14.63
N GLU A 10 -2.80 -20.01 13.47
CA GLU A 10 -3.33 -21.15 12.70
C GLU A 10 -2.46 -21.49 11.48
N MET A 11 -1.29 -20.85 11.34
CA MET A 11 -0.39 -21.04 10.21
C MET A 11 0.74 -22.03 10.54
N TYR A 12 0.98 -22.95 9.61
CA TYR A 12 2.10 -23.90 9.62
C TYR A 12 3.07 -23.55 8.49
N VAL A 13 4.32 -23.25 8.84
CA VAL A 13 5.40 -23.00 7.88
C VAL A 13 6.42 -24.12 7.98
N TYR A 14 6.71 -24.75 6.85
CA TYR A 14 7.63 -25.89 6.79
C TYR A 14 8.90 -25.53 6.07
N PHE A 15 10.03 -25.73 6.73
CA PHE A 15 11.36 -25.60 6.15
C PHE A 15 12.08 -26.95 6.11
N TYR A 16 13.02 -27.10 5.17
CA TYR A 16 14.07 -28.08 5.28
C TYR A 16 15.35 -27.36 5.68
N LEU A 17 15.87 -27.68 6.86
CA LEU A 17 17.04 -27.03 7.45
C LEU A 17 18.02 -28.09 7.93
N GLU A 18 19.03 -28.37 7.10
CA GLU A 18 20.13 -29.27 7.41
C GLU A 18 21.46 -28.61 7.10
N ARG A 19 22.38 -28.64 8.06
CA ARG A 19 23.69 -27.99 7.91
C ARG A 19 24.45 -28.56 6.72
N GLY A 20 24.93 -27.70 5.84
CA GLY A 20 25.64 -28.09 4.61
C GLY A 20 24.72 -28.45 3.44
N GLU A 21 23.41 -28.33 3.60
CA GLU A 21 22.41 -28.48 2.54
C GLU A 21 21.76 -27.14 2.22
N GLU A 22 21.08 -27.01 1.08
CA GLU A 22 20.28 -25.82 0.77
C GLU A 22 19.09 -25.69 1.76
N ALA A 23 18.91 -24.51 2.36
CA ALA A 23 17.71 -24.22 3.10
C ALA A 23 16.52 -24.06 2.13
N GLN A 24 15.38 -24.70 2.46
CA GLN A 24 14.20 -24.70 1.58
C GLN A 24 12.97 -24.29 2.37
N LEU A 25 12.08 -23.50 1.76
CA LEU A 25 10.71 -23.25 2.22
C LEU A 25 9.77 -24.20 1.46
N LEU A 26 9.27 -25.20 2.18
CA LEU A 26 8.53 -26.33 1.61
C LEU A 26 7.03 -26.13 1.53
N GLY A 27 6.48 -25.20 2.32
CA GLY A 27 5.06 -24.93 2.33
C GLY A 27 4.62 -23.97 3.43
N ILE A 28 3.49 -23.32 3.17
CA ILE A 28 2.75 -22.47 4.11
C ILE A 28 1.30 -22.96 4.07
N PHE A 29 0.76 -23.41 5.19
CA PHE A 29 -0.54 -24.08 5.26
C PHE A 29 -1.36 -23.61 6.47
N LYS A 30 -2.69 -23.78 6.37
CA LYS A 30 -3.62 -23.59 7.51
C LYS A 30 -3.81 -24.85 8.34
N GLU A 31 -3.42 -25.99 7.82
CA GLU A 31 -3.53 -27.26 8.49
C GLU A 31 -2.18 -27.97 8.58
N LYS A 32 -1.99 -28.78 9.62
CA LYS A 32 -0.78 -29.56 9.77
C LYS A 32 -0.62 -30.58 8.64
N ASN A 33 0.51 -30.51 7.94
CA ASN A 33 0.81 -31.40 6.83
C ASN A 33 1.94 -32.39 7.18
N SER A 34 1.58 -33.61 7.55
CA SER A 34 2.56 -34.68 7.89
C SER A 34 3.23 -35.31 6.66
N GLY A 35 2.77 -34.99 5.46
CA GLY A 35 3.30 -35.51 4.19
C GLY A 35 4.42 -34.69 3.57
N ILE A 36 4.86 -33.59 4.21
CA ILE A 36 5.93 -32.72 3.72
C ILE A 36 7.27 -33.47 3.62
N LYS A 37 7.93 -33.29 2.49
CA LYS A 37 9.24 -33.89 2.19
C LYS A 37 10.19 -32.83 1.66
N LYS A 38 11.51 -33.07 1.84
CA LYS A 38 12.56 -32.30 1.19
C LYS A 38 12.29 -32.21 -0.31
N ALA A 39 12.40 -31.01 -0.85
CA ALA A 39 12.31 -30.77 -2.28
C ALA A 39 13.62 -31.19 -2.99
N GLU A 40 13.58 -31.30 -4.32
CA GLU A 40 14.79 -31.49 -5.11
C GLU A 40 15.73 -30.29 -4.96
N GLN A 41 17.03 -30.53 -5.12
CA GLN A 41 18.05 -29.47 -5.07
C GLN A 41 17.75 -28.39 -6.14
N GLY A 42 17.86 -27.12 -5.74
CA GLY A 42 17.59 -25.97 -6.59
C GLY A 42 16.10 -25.62 -6.70
N THR A 43 15.20 -26.37 -6.05
CA THR A 43 13.79 -26.02 -5.90
C THR A 43 13.51 -25.58 -4.46
N CYS A 44 12.50 -24.75 -4.25
CA CYS A 44 12.08 -24.28 -2.92
C CYS A 44 13.16 -23.53 -2.10
N ARG A 45 14.24 -23.06 -2.72
CA ARG A 45 15.26 -22.24 -2.04
C ARG A 45 14.65 -20.94 -1.49
N ILE A 46 15.24 -20.42 -0.42
CA ILE A 46 14.67 -19.25 0.32
C ILE A 46 15.26 -17.92 -0.11
N VAL A 47 16.31 -17.93 -0.92
CA VAL A 47 16.97 -16.73 -1.45
C VAL A 47 17.52 -16.99 -2.84
N ASP A 48 17.44 -15.99 -3.68
CA ASP A 48 18.02 -15.97 -5.02
C ASP A 48 18.82 -14.68 -5.22
N LEU A 49 19.96 -14.77 -5.92
CA LEU A 49 20.89 -13.67 -6.17
C LEU A 49 21.22 -13.60 -7.66
N ILE A 50 21.21 -12.38 -8.23
CA ILE A 50 21.63 -12.13 -9.61
C ILE A 50 23.00 -11.43 -9.60
N CYS A 51 23.94 -11.98 -10.33
CA CYS A 51 25.26 -11.40 -10.55
C CYS A 51 25.62 -11.46 -12.03
N PRO A 52 26.22 -10.40 -12.62
CA PRO A 52 26.47 -10.32 -14.06
C PRO A 52 27.54 -11.32 -14.57
N ASP A 53 28.41 -11.80 -13.70
CA ASP A 53 29.52 -12.72 -13.98
C ASP A 53 29.20 -14.19 -13.69
N ARG A 54 27.94 -14.49 -13.34
CA ARG A 54 27.46 -15.82 -12.93
C ARG A 54 26.31 -16.30 -13.79
N LYS A 55 25.91 -17.55 -13.62
CA LYS A 55 24.73 -18.13 -14.30
C LYS A 55 23.45 -17.59 -13.65
N ASN A 56 22.67 -16.80 -14.38
CA ASN A 56 21.44 -16.17 -13.85
C ASN A 56 20.23 -16.30 -14.78
N TYR A 57 20.42 -16.81 -16.00
CA TYR A 57 19.37 -16.82 -17.00
C TYR A 57 19.20 -18.19 -17.64
N SER A 58 17.95 -18.59 -17.84
CA SER A 58 17.63 -19.68 -18.73
C SER A 58 18.02 -19.32 -20.16
N PHE A 59 18.70 -20.24 -20.86
CA PHE A 59 19.02 -20.08 -22.27
C PHE A 59 17.83 -20.34 -23.20
N ARG A 60 16.67 -20.68 -22.67
CA ARG A 60 15.47 -21.12 -23.40
C ARG A 60 14.41 -20.03 -23.56
N GLY A 61 14.76 -18.77 -23.37
CA GLY A 61 13.86 -17.63 -23.59
C GLY A 61 13.06 -17.20 -22.38
N GLY A 62 12.74 -18.04 -21.43
CA GLY A 62 12.19 -17.66 -20.14
C GLY A 62 13.32 -17.12 -19.26
N LYS A 63 13.24 -15.86 -18.85
CA LYS A 63 14.24 -15.25 -17.94
C LYS A 63 13.77 -15.38 -16.52
N THR A 64 13.84 -16.56 -15.94
CA THR A 64 13.51 -16.72 -14.53
C THR A 64 14.79 -16.80 -13.73
N PHE A 65 14.90 -16.06 -12.65
CA PHE A 65 16.04 -16.12 -11.73
C PHE A 65 16.11 -17.49 -11.05
N TYR A 66 14.97 -18.14 -10.94
CA TYR A 66 14.79 -19.40 -10.26
C TYR A 66 15.49 -20.57 -10.97
N ASP A 67 15.66 -20.51 -12.30
CA ASP A 67 16.21 -21.59 -13.11
C ASP A 67 17.74 -21.74 -12.95
N MET A 68 18.48 -20.63 -12.99
CA MET A 68 19.93 -20.62 -12.99
C MET A 68 20.51 -19.66 -11.94
N PRO A 69 20.58 -20.09 -10.67
CA PRO A 69 21.06 -19.25 -9.59
C PRO A 69 22.53 -18.85 -9.80
N ALA A 70 22.86 -17.59 -9.48
CA ALA A 70 24.23 -17.12 -9.49
C ALA A 70 25.07 -17.87 -8.48
N TYR A 71 24.51 -18.12 -7.30
CA TYR A 71 25.12 -18.85 -6.20
C TYR A 71 24.14 -19.87 -5.63
N LEU A 72 24.65 -21.00 -5.21
CA LEU A 72 24.00 -21.92 -4.30
C LEU A 72 24.40 -21.54 -2.87
N PHE A 73 23.42 -21.44 -1.99
CA PHE A 73 23.65 -21.13 -0.58
C PHE A 73 23.33 -22.33 0.29
N TYR A 74 24.27 -22.67 1.17
CA TYR A 74 24.17 -23.82 2.06
C TYR A 74 23.96 -23.35 3.49
N MET A 75 23.01 -23.97 4.17
CA MET A 75 22.62 -23.66 5.54
C MET A 75 23.77 -23.93 6.52
N ASP A 76 24.10 -22.96 7.35
CA ASP A 76 25.06 -23.08 8.44
C ASP A 76 24.36 -23.19 9.79
N SER A 77 23.42 -22.27 10.06
CA SER A 77 22.68 -22.22 11.33
C SER A 77 21.30 -21.58 11.13
N CYS A 78 20.42 -21.87 12.09
CA CYS A 78 19.14 -21.17 12.23
C CYS A 78 18.85 -20.96 13.72
N THR A 79 18.20 -19.85 14.05
CA THR A 79 17.93 -19.48 15.44
C THR A 79 16.73 -18.54 15.56
N TRP A 80 16.06 -18.63 16.69
CA TRP A 80 15.13 -17.62 17.15
C TRP A 80 15.91 -16.51 17.86
N THR A 81 15.88 -15.28 17.34
CA THR A 81 16.53 -14.10 17.95
C THR A 81 15.59 -13.32 18.86
N SER A 82 14.28 -13.56 18.72
CA SER A 82 13.20 -13.13 19.63
C SER A 82 12.08 -14.17 19.59
N ASP A 83 10.99 -13.93 20.34
CA ASP A 83 9.81 -14.79 20.29
C ASP A 83 9.10 -14.82 18.93
N SER A 84 9.27 -13.75 18.13
CA SER A 84 8.66 -13.58 16.81
C SER A 84 9.64 -13.73 15.64
N ARG A 85 10.96 -13.57 15.88
CA ARG A 85 11.96 -13.48 14.83
C ARG A 85 12.81 -14.73 14.70
N PHE A 86 12.72 -15.37 13.52
CA PHE A 86 13.51 -16.54 13.13
C PHE A 86 14.49 -16.18 12.03
N GLU A 87 15.77 -16.54 12.21
CA GLU A 87 16.83 -16.24 11.27
C GLU A 87 17.48 -17.51 10.76
N ILE A 88 17.75 -17.57 9.45
CA ILE A 88 18.46 -18.66 8.77
C ILE A 88 19.71 -18.08 8.13
N VAL A 89 20.87 -18.60 8.54
CA VAL A 89 22.19 -18.19 8.01
C VAL A 89 22.68 -19.22 7.00
N GLN A 90 23.04 -18.76 5.83
CA GLN A 90 23.58 -19.55 4.73
C GLN A 90 24.86 -18.94 4.21
N TYR A 91 25.74 -19.77 3.63
CA TYR A 91 26.95 -19.34 2.93
C TYR A 91 26.98 -19.91 1.52
N SER A 92 27.61 -19.17 0.59
CA SER A 92 28.01 -19.71 -0.71
C SER A 92 28.99 -20.88 -0.54
N GLU A 93 29.10 -21.73 -1.56
CA GLU A 93 29.99 -22.92 -1.52
C GLU A 93 31.43 -22.55 -1.15
N ASP A 94 31.92 -21.47 -1.71
CA ASP A 94 33.28 -20.92 -1.46
C ASP A 94 33.37 -20.07 -0.18
N ARG A 95 32.26 -19.88 0.54
CA ARG A 95 32.12 -19.07 1.76
C ARG A 95 32.50 -17.60 1.59
N THR A 96 32.54 -17.10 0.37
CA THR A 96 32.80 -15.68 0.08
C THR A 96 31.56 -14.80 0.33
N LEU A 97 30.38 -15.39 0.29
CA LEU A 97 29.12 -14.70 0.59
C LEU A 97 28.42 -15.34 1.76
N LYS A 98 27.80 -14.48 2.59
CA LYS A 98 26.90 -14.88 3.66
C LYS A 98 25.56 -14.22 3.42
N VAL A 99 24.47 -14.99 3.56
CA VAL A 99 23.10 -14.48 3.55
C VAL A 99 22.43 -14.85 4.87
N THR A 100 21.77 -13.87 5.48
CA THR A 100 20.88 -14.07 6.62
C THR A 100 19.46 -13.73 6.17
N THR A 101 18.59 -14.74 6.09
CA THR A 101 17.16 -14.53 5.80
C THR A 101 16.41 -14.47 7.11
N CYS A 102 15.66 -13.36 7.32
CA CYS A 102 14.95 -13.06 8.55
C CYS A 102 13.45 -13.17 8.31
N TYR A 103 12.76 -13.96 9.13
CA TYR A 103 11.31 -14.09 9.18
C TYR A 103 10.82 -13.50 10.50
N GLU A 104 9.93 -12.51 10.45
CA GLU A 104 9.31 -11.90 11.64
C GLU A 104 7.83 -12.23 11.63
N PHE A 105 7.41 -13.15 12.50
CA PHE A 105 6.03 -13.62 12.57
C PHE A 105 5.14 -12.63 13.31
N ALA A 106 3.99 -12.29 12.70
CA ALA A 106 3.01 -11.41 13.29
C ALA A 106 2.35 -12.03 14.54
N GLU A 107 2.01 -11.18 15.48
CA GLU A 107 1.20 -11.56 16.62
C GLU A 107 -0.29 -11.56 16.24
N ASN A 108 -1.03 -12.61 16.59
CA ASN A 108 -2.46 -12.74 16.30
C ASN A 108 -2.88 -12.62 14.81
N ALA A 109 -1.96 -12.92 13.89
CA ALA A 109 -2.25 -12.99 12.46
C ALA A 109 -1.46 -14.11 11.80
N ASP A 110 -2.04 -14.76 10.81
CA ASP A 110 -1.36 -15.76 9.98
C ASP A 110 -0.52 -15.09 8.89
N ALA A 111 0.42 -14.28 9.35
CA ALA A 111 1.30 -13.48 8.52
C ALA A 111 2.72 -13.40 9.12
N PHE A 112 3.68 -13.10 8.28
CA PHE A 112 5.06 -12.78 8.67
C PHE A 112 5.67 -11.78 7.68
N SER A 113 6.67 -11.01 8.13
CA SER A 113 7.55 -10.29 7.21
C SER A 113 8.83 -11.07 6.93
N CYS A 114 9.45 -10.77 5.79
CA CYS A 114 10.70 -11.40 5.36
C CYS A 114 11.62 -10.40 4.69
N LYS A 115 12.93 -10.52 4.98
CA LYS A 115 14.01 -9.82 4.28
C LYS A 115 15.28 -10.63 4.32
N SER A 116 16.20 -10.35 3.40
CA SER A 116 17.54 -10.96 3.33
C SER A 116 18.63 -9.93 3.53
N ILE A 117 19.69 -10.31 4.22
CA ILE A 117 20.91 -9.51 4.43
C ILE A 117 22.07 -10.27 3.80
N LEU A 118 22.62 -9.71 2.71
CA LEU A 118 23.80 -10.23 2.03
C LEU A 118 25.05 -9.53 2.55
N GLU A 119 26.10 -10.29 2.85
CA GLU A 119 27.40 -9.79 3.29
C GLU A 119 28.51 -10.38 2.38
N ASN A 120 29.35 -9.52 1.82
CA ASN A 120 30.56 -9.96 1.10
C ASN A 120 31.71 -10.19 2.07
N LEU A 121 32.11 -11.45 2.25
CA LEU A 121 33.22 -11.87 3.11
C LEU A 121 34.50 -12.11 2.31
N GLY A 122 34.39 -12.20 0.98
CA GLY A 122 35.50 -12.41 0.06
C GLY A 122 36.42 -11.19 -0.05
N ASP A 123 37.57 -11.37 -0.64
CA ASP A 123 38.56 -10.29 -0.87
C ASP A 123 38.20 -9.44 -2.10
N GLU A 124 37.44 -9.98 -3.04
CA GLU A 124 37.02 -9.30 -4.27
C GLU A 124 35.73 -8.54 -4.10
N GLU A 125 35.61 -7.38 -4.77
CA GLU A 125 34.36 -6.66 -4.91
C GLU A 125 33.40 -7.48 -5.79
N ILE A 126 32.17 -7.61 -5.37
CA ILE A 126 31.12 -8.26 -6.17
C ILE A 126 30.09 -7.23 -6.63
N THR A 127 29.52 -7.44 -7.82
CA THR A 127 28.37 -6.68 -8.32
C THR A 127 27.12 -7.53 -8.22
N ILE A 128 26.09 -6.99 -7.56
CA ILE A 128 24.78 -7.62 -7.48
C ILE A 128 23.79 -6.84 -8.33
N GLU A 129 22.94 -7.54 -9.09
CA GLU A 129 21.94 -6.99 -10.00
C GLU A 129 20.50 -7.28 -9.54
N GLY A 130 20.36 -8.05 -8.48
CA GLY A 130 19.10 -8.36 -7.82
C GLY A 130 19.28 -9.39 -6.72
N ILE A 131 18.47 -9.30 -5.68
CA ILE A 131 18.37 -10.26 -4.59
C ILE A 131 16.94 -10.31 -4.09
N THR A 132 16.42 -11.52 -3.88
CA THR A 132 15.06 -11.70 -3.37
C THR A 132 14.96 -11.30 -1.90
N SER A 133 13.90 -10.57 -1.56
CA SER A 133 13.46 -10.37 -0.18
C SER A 133 12.76 -11.61 0.36
N PHE A 134 12.00 -12.29 -0.52
CA PHE A 134 11.31 -13.53 -0.24
C PHE A 134 11.29 -14.43 -1.48
N CYS A 135 11.48 -15.73 -1.28
CA CYS A 135 11.44 -16.72 -2.33
C CYS A 135 10.69 -17.97 -1.84
N PHE A 136 9.72 -18.42 -2.62
CA PHE A 136 8.86 -19.54 -2.26
C PHE A 136 8.57 -20.43 -3.47
N GLY A 137 9.17 -21.61 -3.54
CA GLY A 137 9.08 -22.52 -4.69
C GLY A 137 7.87 -23.47 -4.68
N ALA A 138 7.04 -23.43 -3.65
CA ALA A 138 5.83 -24.26 -3.52
C ALA A 138 4.57 -23.40 -3.39
N ALA A 139 4.53 -22.26 -4.10
CA ALA A 139 3.53 -21.21 -3.92
C ALA A 139 2.09 -21.62 -4.31
N ALA A 140 1.92 -22.64 -5.16
CA ALA A 140 0.59 -23.13 -5.51
C ALA A 140 -0.05 -24.05 -4.46
N GLY A 141 0.71 -24.55 -3.49
CA GLY A 141 0.17 -25.42 -2.43
C GLY A 141 -0.43 -26.74 -2.90
N TYR A 142 0.09 -27.31 -3.99
CA TYR A 142 -0.57 -28.33 -4.77
C TYR A 142 -0.21 -29.77 -4.33
N GLU A 143 -1.21 -30.69 -4.36
CA GLU A 143 -0.95 -32.11 -4.23
C GLU A 143 -0.86 -32.78 -5.61
N LYS A 144 0.18 -33.61 -5.80
CA LYS A 144 0.42 -34.35 -7.04
C LYS A 144 -0.77 -35.17 -7.48
N GLY A 145 -1.13 -35.01 -8.76
CA GLY A 145 -2.07 -35.91 -9.45
C GLY A 145 -3.56 -35.60 -9.28
N LYS A 146 -3.93 -34.51 -8.60
CA LYS A 146 -5.34 -34.18 -8.37
C LYS A 146 -5.88 -33.06 -9.27
N SER A 147 -5.00 -32.20 -9.84
CA SER A 147 -5.44 -31.05 -10.61
C SER A 147 -4.30 -30.38 -11.38
N ASP A 148 -4.65 -29.43 -12.25
CA ASP A 148 -3.74 -28.63 -13.07
C ASP A 148 -3.61 -27.23 -12.46
N PRO A 149 -2.43 -26.82 -11.94
CA PRO A 149 -2.22 -25.48 -11.38
C PRO A 149 -2.58 -24.34 -12.34
N SER A 150 -2.41 -24.56 -13.65
CA SER A 150 -2.74 -23.57 -14.67
C SER A 150 -4.22 -23.21 -14.72
N GLU A 151 -5.10 -24.16 -14.38
CA GLU A 151 -6.56 -24.02 -14.34
C GLU A 151 -7.10 -23.65 -12.95
N ASP A 152 -6.50 -24.21 -11.91
CA ASP A 152 -7.07 -24.20 -10.56
C ASP A 152 -6.50 -23.10 -9.67
N VAL A 153 -5.35 -22.52 -10.05
CA VAL A 153 -4.75 -21.40 -9.34
C VAL A 153 -5.04 -20.10 -10.07
N GLU A 154 -5.55 -19.13 -9.33
CA GLU A 154 -5.78 -17.76 -9.80
C GLU A 154 -4.74 -16.83 -9.18
N ILE A 155 -4.20 -15.91 -10.00
CA ILE A 155 -3.40 -14.79 -9.54
C ILE A 155 -4.27 -13.55 -9.43
N TYR A 156 -4.13 -12.85 -8.30
CA TYR A 156 -4.75 -11.56 -8.04
C TYR A 156 -3.68 -10.48 -8.04
N TYR A 157 -3.95 -9.35 -8.69
CA TYR A 157 -3.11 -8.16 -8.69
C TYR A 157 -3.97 -6.90 -8.88
N ALA A 158 -3.46 -5.74 -8.52
CA ALA A 158 -4.21 -4.50 -8.64
C ALA A 158 -3.48 -3.46 -9.48
N HIS A 159 -4.16 -2.96 -10.50
CA HIS A 159 -3.76 -1.71 -11.16
C HIS A 159 -4.01 -0.53 -10.20
N ASN A 160 -3.14 0.46 -10.27
CA ASN A 160 -3.19 1.61 -9.37
C ASN A 160 -2.65 2.86 -10.08
N THR A 161 -3.44 3.38 -11.01
CA THR A 161 -3.11 4.60 -11.75
C THR A 161 -3.78 5.81 -11.13
N TRP A 162 -3.28 7.01 -11.42
CA TRP A 162 -3.81 8.27 -10.91
C TRP A 162 -5.32 8.38 -11.14
N SER A 163 -6.05 8.67 -10.08
CA SER A 163 -7.51 8.76 -10.04
C SER A 163 -8.27 7.47 -10.40
N GLU A 164 -7.58 6.33 -10.41
CA GLU A 164 -8.14 4.99 -10.66
C GLU A 164 -7.44 3.94 -9.80
N GLU A 165 -7.28 4.22 -8.52
CA GLU A 165 -6.54 3.39 -7.57
C GLU A 165 -7.30 2.11 -7.18
N CYS A 166 -6.58 1.11 -6.70
CA CYS A 166 -7.10 -0.13 -6.13
C CYS A 166 -7.99 -0.96 -7.07
N ARG A 167 -7.65 -1.04 -8.35
CA ARG A 167 -8.39 -1.83 -9.35
C ARG A 167 -7.92 -3.28 -9.36
N TRP A 168 -8.52 -4.12 -8.54
CA TRP A 168 -8.19 -5.53 -8.45
C TRP A 168 -8.66 -6.31 -9.68
N VAL A 169 -7.79 -7.20 -10.16
CA VAL A 169 -8.01 -8.12 -11.28
C VAL A 169 -7.56 -9.51 -10.84
N HIS A 170 -8.30 -10.54 -11.24
CA HIS A 170 -7.85 -11.92 -11.07
C HIS A 170 -7.90 -12.67 -12.40
N LYS A 171 -6.93 -13.58 -12.60
CA LYS A 171 -6.77 -14.39 -13.79
C LYS A 171 -6.29 -15.78 -13.38
N LYS A 172 -6.70 -16.81 -14.12
CA LYS A 172 -6.07 -18.14 -14.03
C LYS A 172 -4.60 -18.04 -14.43
N LEU A 173 -3.73 -18.87 -13.90
CA LEU A 173 -2.32 -18.86 -14.28
C LEU A 173 -2.11 -19.02 -15.79
N LYS A 174 -2.88 -19.86 -16.46
CA LYS A 174 -2.81 -20.02 -17.93
C LYS A 174 -3.14 -18.73 -18.69
N ASP A 175 -4.04 -17.89 -18.17
CA ASP A 175 -4.49 -16.65 -18.83
C ASP A 175 -3.44 -15.54 -18.73
N VAL A 176 -2.44 -15.71 -17.86
CA VAL A 176 -1.24 -14.87 -17.76
C VAL A 176 0.00 -15.56 -18.33
N GLY A 177 -0.18 -16.66 -19.06
CA GLY A 177 0.87 -17.36 -19.80
C GLY A 177 1.63 -18.43 -19.02
N ILE A 178 1.18 -18.81 -17.83
CA ILE A 178 1.84 -19.85 -17.02
C ILE A 178 1.12 -21.20 -17.23
N TRP A 179 1.81 -22.12 -17.89
CA TRP A 179 1.32 -23.47 -18.20
C TRP A 179 2.12 -24.51 -17.42
N ALA A 180 1.69 -24.82 -16.21
CA ALA A 180 2.43 -25.64 -15.24
C ALA A 180 2.36 -27.15 -15.53
N TYR A 181 1.75 -27.58 -16.61
CA TYR A 181 1.74 -28.97 -17.04
C TYR A 181 2.61 -29.15 -18.27
N GLY A 182 3.57 -29.97 -18.21
CA GLY A 182 4.46 -30.24 -19.33
C GLY A 182 5.89 -30.37 -18.87
N ASN A 183 6.71 -30.80 -19.78
CA ASN A 183 8.01 -31.31 -19.45
C ASN A 183 9.11 -30.25 -19.44
N LEU A 184 8.83 -29.02 -19.84
CA LEU A 184 9.81 -27.94 -19.90
C LEU A 184 9.05 -26.61 -19.87
N CYS A 185 8.61 -26.18 -18.68
CA CYS A 185 7.96 -24.90 -18.48
C CYS A 185 8.94 -23.92 -17.84
N TYR A 186 9.06 -22.74 -18.47
CA TYR A 186 9.87 -21.62 -17.99
C TYR A 186 9.06 -20.34 -18.12
N ASP A 187 7.76 -20.46 -17.91
CA ASP A 187 6.84 -19.34 -18.00
C ASP A 187 6.93 -18.48 -16.75
N ARG A 188 6.70 -17.17 -16.92
CA ARG A 188 6.62 -16.24 -15.81
C ARG A 188 5.63 -15.13 -16.07
N PHE A 189 5.03 -14.67 -15.00
CA PHE A 189 4.26 -13.43 -14.93
C PHE A 189 4.94 -12.51 -13.94
N ARG A 190 5.30 -11.30 -14.38
CA ARG A 190 6.06 -10.34 -13.58
C ARG A 190 5.37 -9.00 -13.59
N ILE A 191 5.24 -8.41 -12.42
CA ILE A 191 4.81 -7.02 -12.21
C ILE A 191 5.92 -6.29 -11.46
N ALA A 192 6.21 -5.06 -11.90
CA ALA A 192 7.26 -4.24 -11.34
C ALA A 192 6.89 -2.77 -11.40
N ASN A 193 7.49 -1.99 -10.50
CA ASN A 193 7.52 -0.53 -10.54
C ASN A 193 8.96 -0.03 -10.59
N HIS A 194 9.20 1.02 -11.36
CA HIS A 194 10.55 1.59 -11.54
C HIS A 194 10.63 3.08 -11.21
N SER A 195 9.52 3.68 -10.74
CA SER A 195 9.42 5.12 -10.56
C SER A 195 9.39 5.57 -9.09
N GLY A 196 9.45 6.87 -8.86
CA GLY A 196 9.26 7.49 -7.55
C GLY A 196 7.84 7.34 -7.01
N PHE A 197 6.85 7.16 -7.89
CA PHE A 197 5.50 6.74 -7.54
C PHE A 197 5.47 5.22 -7.33
N SER A 198 5.79 4.76 -6.13
CA SER A 198 5.92 3.34 -5.79
C SER A 198 4.66 2.51 -6.08
N THR A 199 3.51 3.17 -6.16
CA THR A 199 2.22 2.55 -6.50
C THR A 199 1.57 3.19 -7.73
N GLY A 200 2.38 3.78 -8.63
CA GLY A 200 1.88 4.58 -9.76
C GLY A 200 1.25 3.79 -10.91
N GLU A 201 1.52 2.49 -11.04
CA GLU A 201 0.92 1.60 -12.07
C GLU A 201 0.20 0.41 -11.43
N TYR A 202 0.82 -0.15 -10.39
CA TYR A 202 0.32 -1.31 -9.67
C TYR A 202 0.54 -1.14 -8.17
N LEU A 203 -0.32 -1.78 -7.37
CA LEU A 203 -0.02 -1.99 -5.96
C LEU A 203 1.14 -2.99 -5.82
N PRO A 204 2.06 -2.78 -4.86
CA PRO A 204 3.13 -3.72 -4.53
C PRO A 204 2.59 -4.96 -3.80
N MET A 205 1.49 -5.50 -4.29
CA MET A 205 0.70 -6.55 -3.66
C MET A 205 0.16 -7.52 -4.71
N GLY A 206 -0.10 -8.74 -4.27
CA GLY A 206 -0.80 -9.73 -5.05
C GLY A 206 -1.15 -10.95 -4.22
N ALA A 207 -1.87 -11.88 -4.81
CA ALA A 207 -2.19 -13.15 -4.16
C ALA A 207 -2.27 -14.31 -5.17
N LEU A 208 -2.02 -15.51 -4.68
CA LEU A 208 -2.37 -16.75 -5.35
C LEU A 208 -3.51 -17.41 -4.58
N TYR A 209 -4.61 -17.70 -5.25
CA TYR A 209 -5.74 -18.45 -4.73
C TYR A 209 -5.81 -19.82 -5.38
N ASN A 210 -5.74 -20.87 -4.59
CA ASN A 210 -5.90 -22.25 -5.05
C ASN A 210 -7.32 -22.74 -4.77
N LYS A 211 -8.10 -22.95 -5.83
CA LYS A 211 -9.49 -23.39 -5.74
C LYS A 211 -9.67 -24.79 -5.16
N GLN A 212 -8.66 -25.66 -5.29
CA GLN A 212 -8.75 -27.05 -4.84
C GLN A 212 -8.60 -27.18 -3.33
N THR A 213 -7.79 -26.31 -2.74
CA THR A 213 -7.55 -26.28 -1.29
C THR A 213 -8.36 -25.18 -0.60
N ASP A 214 -9.01 -24.32 -1.38
CA ASP A 214 -9.70 -23.12 -0.91
C ASP A 214 -8.80 -22.24 -0.02
N THR A 215 -7.54 -22.04 -0.45
CA THR A 215 -6.55 -21.26 0.31
C THR A 215 -5.92 -20.18 -0.54
N SER A 216 -5.54 -19.07 0.11
CA SER A 216 -4.78 -18.00 -0.52
C SER A 216 -3.46 -17.73 0.20
N VAL A 217 -2.44 -17.37 -0.59
CA VAL A 217 -1.21 -16.73 -0.13
C VAL A 217 -1.20 -15.32 -0.69
N LEU A 218 -1.19 -14.33 0.20
CA LEU A 218 -1.21 -12.91 -0.10
C LEU A 218 0.16 -12.31 0.24
N TRP A 219 0.69 -11.41 -0.58
CA TRP A 219 1.95 -10.72 -0.33
C TRP A 219 1.84 -9.21 -0.47
N GLN A 220 2.80 -8.52 0.18
CA GLN A 220 3.02 -7.08 0.12
C GLN A 220 4.52 -6.79 0.12
N ILE A 221 4.96 -5.85 -0.73
CA ILE A 221 6.35 -5.37 -0.77
C ILE A 221 6.37 -3.96 -0.16
N GLU A 222 7.20 -3.76 0.86
CA GLU A 222 7.27 -2.52 1.64
C GLU A 222 8.39 -1.60 1.11
N SER A 223 8.28 -1.20 -0.15
CA SER A 223 9.25 -0.35 -0.84
C SER A 223 8.57 0.91 -1.36
N SER A 224 9.07 2.07 -0.96
CA SER A 224 8.59 3.36 -1.43
C SER A 224 9.33 3.84 -2.69
N THR A 225 9.90 2.91 -3.43
CA THR A 225 10.60 3.11 -4.70
C THR A 225 10.37 1.89 -5.58
N SER A 226 11.33 1.55 -6.45
CA SER A 226 11.26 0.39 -7.34
C SER A 226 11.11 -0.93 -6.58
N TRP A 227 10.31 -1.81 -7.12
CA TRP A 227 10.07 -3.17 -6.63
C TRP A 227 9.59 -4.07 -7.76
N ALA A 228 9.67 -5.36 -7.55
CA ALA A 228 9.11 -6.34 -8.47
C ALA A 228 8.61 -7.58 -7.71
N TYR A 229 7.62 -8.25 -8.28
CA TYR A 229 7.34 -9.64 -7.95
C TYR A 229 7.19 -10.48 -9.20
N GLU A 230 7.51 -11.75 -9.07
CA GLU A 230 7.45 -12.72 -10.15
C GLU A 230 6.76 -14.00 -9.66
N VAL A 231 5.75 -14.42 -10.40
CA VAL A 231 5.15 -15.76 -10.28
C VAL A 231 5.48 -16.51 -11.55
N GLY A 232 5.99 -17.71 -11.42
CA GLY A 232 6.40 -18.47 -12.59
C GLY A 232 6.31 -19.97 -12.40
N CYS A 233 6.59 -20.67 -13.46
CA CYS A 233 6.68 -22.11 -13.48
C CYS A 233 8.12 -22.53 -13.80
N PHE A 234 8.63 -23.47 -13.02
CA PHE A 234 9.95 -24.02 -13.20
C PHE A 234 9.91 -25.55 -13.22
N THR A 235 10.42 -26.14 -14.28
CA THR A 235 10.61 -27.59 -14.37
C THR A 235 12.11 -27.86 -14.45
N PRO A 236 12.69 -28.58 -13.47
CA PRO A 236 14.09 -28.91 -13.46
C PRO A 236 14.53 -29.64 -14.72
N GLU A 237 15.70 -29.30 -15.20
CA GLU A 237 16.24 -29.78 -16.45
C GLU A 237 16.41 -31.30 -16.54
N TYR A 238 16.19 -31.85 -17.75
CA TYR A 238 16.70 -33.13 -18.27
C TYR A 238 16.75 -34.30 -17.29
N ARG A 239 15.69 -34.61 -16.58
CA ARG A 239 15.66 -35.84 -15.80
C ARG A 239 14.71 -36.87 -16.37
N GLU A 240 15.13 -38.11 -16.34
CA GLU A 240 14.49 -39.31 -16.92
C GLU A 240 13.05 -39.59 -16.45
N SER A 241 12.45 -38.73 -15.67
CA SER A 241 11.13 -38.95 -15.11
C SER A 241 10.19 -37.74 -15.18
N PHE A 242 9.84 -37.33 -16.38
CA PHE A 242 8.73 -36.41 -16.64
C PHE A 242 7.40 -36.81 -15.96
N LEU A 243 7.29 -38.05 -15.56
CA LEU A 243 6.11 -38.61 -14.89
C LEU A 243 6.11 -38.46 -13.37
N LYS A 244 7.18 -37.88 -12.78
CA LYS A 244 7.34 -37.80 -11.30
C LYS A 244 7.44 -36.40 -10.77
N THR A 245 7.27 -35.38 -11.57
CA THR A 245 7.38 -33.99 -11.10
C THR A 245 6.27 -33.69 -10.10
N ASP A 246 6.65 -33.22 -8.93
CA ASP A 246 5.70 -32.74 -7.95
C ASP A 246 5.26 -31.32 -8.33
N TYR A 247 4.06 -31.19 -8.88
CA TYR A 247 3.50 -29.90 -9.31
C TYR A 247 3.48 -28.84 -8.22
N ARG A 248 3.51 -29.21 -6.94
CA ARG A 248 3.64 -28.28 -5.81
C ARG A 248 4.90 -27.42 -5.89
N GLN A 249 5.96 -27.97 -6.48
CA GLN A 249 7.28 -27.32 -6.58
C GLN A 249 7.48 -26.64 -7.93
N GLN A 250 6.47 -26.56 -8.77
CA GLN A 250 6.59 -25.94 -10.09
C GLN A 250 6.21 -24.46 -10.10
N ILE A 251 5.32 -24.04 -9.24
CA ILE A 251 4.91 -22.63 -9.16
C ILE A 251 5.68 -21.97 -8.05
N TYR A 252 6.50 -20.98 -8.44
CA TYR A 252 7.26 -20.17 -7.51
C TYR A 252 6.73 -18.73 -7.42
N LEU A 253 6.98 -18.10 -6.29
CA LEU A 253 6.81 -16.69 -6.02
C LEU A 253 8.15 -16.10 -5.59
N GLN A 254 8.54 -14.99 -6.19
CA GLN A 254 9.70 -14.19 -5.78
C GLN A 254 9.32 -12.74 -5.60
N LEU A 255 9.76 -12.13 -4.49
CA LEU A 255 9.53 -10.73 -4.16
C LEU A 255 10.87 -10.01 -4.07
N PHE A 256 10.96 -8.84 -4.70
CA PHE A 256 12.16 -8.04 -4.82
C PHE A 256 11.95 -6.59 -4.45
N GLY A 257 12.99 -5.90 -4.00
CA GLY A 257 13.14 -4.47 -4.20
C GLY A 257 13.52 -4.16 -5.65
N PRO A 258 14.33 -3.11 -5.91
CA PRO A 258 14.83 -2.84 -7.25
C PRO A 258 15.76 -3.96 -7.74
N ASP A 259 15.73 -4.19 -9.04
CA ASP A 259 16.64 -5.09 -9.75
C ASP A 259 17.05 -4.53 -11.12
N MET A 260 18.01 -5.18 -11.76
CA MET A 260 18.52 -4.75 -13.06
C MET A 260 17.45 -4.80 -14.16
N GLU A 261 16.62 -5.83 -14.15
CA GLU A 261 15.63 -6.00 -15.24
C GLU A 261 14.53 -4.93 -15.20
N SER A 262 14.03 -4.58 -14.01
CA SER A 262 12.90 -3.66 -13.86
C SER A 262 13.33 -2.21 -13.75
N ALA A 263 14.46 -1.93 -13.09
CA ALA A 263 14.85 -0.57 -12.71
C ALA A 263 16.28 -0.21 -13.12
N GLY A 264 17.04 -1.11 -13.76
CA GLY A 264 18.46 -0.90 -14.04
C GLY A 264 19.30 -0.82 -12.76
N TRP A 265 18.85 -1.50 -11.69
CA TRP A 265 19.51 -1.46 -10.42
C TRP A 265 20.69 -2.44 -10.36
N TYR A 266 21.83 -1.95 -9.88
CA TYR A 266 22.93 -2.77 -9.42
C TYR A 266 23.65 -2.08 -8.26
N ARG A 267 24.34 -2.89 -7.46
CA ARG A 267 25.16 -2.41 -6.36
C ARG A 267 26.44 -3.22 -6.26
N ARG A 268 27.54 -2.54 -5.97
CA ARG A 268 28.85 -3.14 -5.70
C ARG A 268 29.06 -3.26 -4.21
N LEU A 269 29.50 -4.43 -3.78
CA LEU A 269 29.81 -4.72 -2.38
C LEU A 269 31.28 -5.08 -2.25
N LYS A 270 32.03 -4.26 -1.55
CA LYS A 270 33.40 -4.53 -1.13
C LYS A 270 33.39 -5.52 0.02
N LYS A 271 34.60 -6.07 0.33
CA LYS A 271 34.78 -6.93 1.50
C LYS A 271 34.23 -6.29 2.77
N GLY A 272 33.41 -7.03 3.50
CA GLY A 272 32.74 -6.61 4.74
C GLY A 272 31.54 -5.71 4.55
N GLU A 273 31.22 -5.27 3.33
CA GLU A 273 30.00 -4.51 3.08
C GLU A 273 28.76 -5.40 3.04
N ARG A 274 27.63 -4.82 3.42
CA ARG A 274 26.34 -5.48 3.53
C ARG A 274 25.31 -4.78 2.67
N PHE A 275 24.39 -5.58 2.15
CA PHE A 275 23.16 -5.11 1.55
C PHE A 275 21.96 -5.79 2.20
N GLU A 276 21.01 -4.99 2.66
CA GLU A 276 19.73 -5.45 3.18
C GLU A 276 18.66 -5.20 2.13
N THR A 277 17.84 -6.20 1.82
CA THR A 277 16.73 -6.06 0.89
C THR A 277 15.61 -5.18 1.49
N VAL A 278 14.64 -4.79 0.66
CA VAL A 278 13.39 -4.23 1.17
C VAL A 278 12.63 -5.29 1.96
N GLU A 279 11.82 -4.87 2.92
CA GLU A 279 10.96 -5.78 3.67
C GLU A 279 9.76 -6.20 2.81
N THR A 280 9.30 -7.44 2.99
CA THR A 280 8.09 -7.96 2.36
C THR A 280 7.23 -8.64 3.41
N ALA A 281 5.92 -8.65 3.24
CA ALA A 281 5.01 -9.38 4.10
C ALA A 281 4.28 -10.45 3.31
N VAL A 282 4.00 -11.59 3.98
CA VAL A 282 3.25 -12.71 3.43
C VAL A 282 2.20 -13.13 4.44
N ALA A 283 0.96 -13.28 3.99
CA ALA A 283 -0.15 -13.79 4.79
C ALA A 283 -0.77 -15.01 4.10
N CYS A 284 -1.34 -15.93 4.87
CA CYS A 284 -2.09 -17.04 4.32
C CYS A 284 -3.42 -17.25 5.05
N GLY A 285 -4.41 -17.81 4.36
CA GLY A 285 -5.71 -18.05 4.95
C GLY A 285 -6.59 -18.94 4.07
N MET A 286 -7.73 -19.33 4.65
CA MET A 286 -8.80 -20.03 3.92
C MET A 286 -9.60 -19.02 3.09
N GLY A 287 -10.09 -19.47 1.95
CA GLY A 287 -10.92 -18.69 1.06
C GLY A 287 -10.12 -17.84 0.07
N ARG A 288 -10.84 -16.94 -0.60
CA ARG A 288 -10.27 -16.00 -1.56
C ARG A 288 -9.46 -14.90 -0.88
N PRO A 289 -8.62 -14.16 -1.63
CA PRO A 289 -7.76 -13.10 -1.06
C PRO A 289 -8.50 -12.06 -0.21
N GLU A 290 -9.74 -11.74 -0.55
CA GLU A 290 -10.59 -10.82 0.22
C GLU A 290 -10.80 -11.28 1.66
N SER A 291 -10.92 -12.62 1.87
CA SER A 291 -11.05 -13.22 3.20
C SER A 291 -9.72 -13.25 3.98
N VAL A 292 -8.59 -13.31 3.26
CA VAL A 292 -7.23 -13.32 3.84
C VAL A 292 -6.74 -11.92 4.16
N MET A 293 -7.38 -10.88 3.63
CA MET A 293 -7.02 -9.49 3.90
C MET A 293 -7.08 -9.14 5.40
N LYS A 294 -7.89 -9.85 6.19
CA LYS A 294 -7.92 -9.72 7.66
C LYS A 294 -6.54 -9.93 8.29
N GLU A 295 -5.77 -10.93 7.82
CA GLU A 295 -4.45 -11.24 8.35
C GLU A 295 -3.45 -10.12 8.05
N MET A 296 -3.51 -9.57 6.83
CA MET A 296 -2.70 -8.43 6.43
C MET A 296 -3.09 -7.16 7.21
N THR A 297 -4.38 -6.96 7.48
CA THR A 297 -4.87 -5.83 8.31
C THR A 297 -4.30 -5.89 9.72
N VAL A 298 -4.36 -7.06 10.38
CA VAL A 298 -3.80 -7.24 11.72
C VAL A 298 -2.27 -7.05 11.72
N TYR A 299 -1.56 -7.59 10.72
CA TYR A 299 -0.13 -7.37 10.54
C TYR A 299 0.20 -5.87 10.42
N ARG A 300 -0.51 -5.14 9.57
CA ARG A 300 -0.31 -3.70 9.34
C ARG A 300 -0.53 -2.88 10.62
N ARG A 301 -1.54 -3.21 11.43
CA ARG A 301 -1.83 -2.55 12.70
C ARG A 301 -0.72 -2.72 13.74
N GLN A 302 0.11 -3.77 13.63
CA GLN A 302 1.30 -3.94 14.48
C GLN A 302 2.44 -3.01 14.08
N LYS A 303 2.53 -2.63 12.79
CA LYS A 303 3.50 -1.65 12.29
C LYS A 303 3.12 -0.21 12.67
N ARG A 304 1.83 0.13 12.58
CA ARG A 304 1.31 1.46 12.88
C ARG A 304 -0.06 1.38 13.54
N LYS A 305 -0.17 1.96 14.74
CA LYS A 305 -1.44 2.03 15.47
C LYS A 305 -1.98 3.46 15.43
N ILE A 306 -3.20 3.62 14.91
CA ILE A 306 -3.89 4.89 14.76
C ILE A 306 -5.23 4.80 15.49
N MET A 307 -5.47 5.72 16.41
CA MET A 307 -6.65 5.72 17.27
C MET A 307 -7.53 6.96 17.12
N GLU A 308 -6.95 8.06 16.62
CA GLU A 308 -7.68 9.32 16.45
C GLU A 308 -8.07 9.52 14.99
N LEU A 309 -9.36 9.67 14.73
CA LEU A 309 -9.93 9.88 13.41
C LEU A 309 -10.71 11.22 13.37
N PRO A 310 -10.03 12.36 13.49
CA PRO A 310 -10.67 13.64 13.36
C PRO A 310 -11.21 13.85 11.94
N ILE A 311 -12.27 14.61 11.83
CA ILE A 311 -12.86 15.02 10.56
C ILE A 311 -12.07 16.20 10.03
N ILE A 312 -11.57 16.04 8.81
CA ILE A 312 -10.69 17.02 8.16
C ILE A 312 -11.48 17.73 7.08
N PHE A 313 -11.34 19.05 7.01
CA PHE A 313 -11.67 19.82 5.81
C PHE A 313 -10.38 20.31 5.15
N ASN A 314 -10.26 20.09 3.85
CA ASN A 314 -9.14 20.57 3.04
C ASN A 314 -9.69 21.41 1.88
N ASP A 315 -9.09 22.58 1.64
CA ASP A 315 -9.59 23.57 0.69
C ASP A 315 -9.21 23.30 -0.79
N TYR A 316 -8.57 22.17 -1.09
CA TYR A 316 -8.11 21.87 -2.45
C TYR A 316 -9.19 21.24 -3.33
N MET A 317 -9.55 19.98 -3.05
CA MET A 317 -10.30 19.12 -3.98
C MET A 317 -11.71 19.64 -4.24
N ASN A 318 -12.00 19.91 -5.53
CA ASN A 318 -13.28 20.47 -5.99
C ASN A 318 -13.71 21.74 -5.22
N CYS A 319 -12.74 22.50 -4.69
CA CYS A 319 -12.91 23.69 -3.88
C CYS A 319 -12.07 24.84 -4.44
N LEU A 320 -10.95 25.19 -3.84
CA LEU A 320 -10.12 26.32 -4.28
C LEU A 320 -8.99 25.93 -5.25
N MET A 321 -8.63 24.64 -5.33
CA MET A 321 -7.63 24.09 -6.28
C MET A 321 -6.30 24.87 -6.25
N GLY A 322 -5.83 25.26 -5.05
CA GLY A 322 -4.60 26.03 -4.86
C GLY A 322 -4.76 27.56 -4.97
N ASP A 323 -5.97 28.08 -5.17
CA ASP A 323 -6.22 29.51 -5.23
C ASP A 323 -6.83 30.06 -3.93
N SER A 324 -6.19 29.72 -2.80
CA SER A 324 -6.59 30.16 -1.46
C SER A 324 -6.18 31.61 -1.19
N THR A 325 -7.10 32.38 -0.59
CA THR A 325 -6.88 33.75 -0.09
C THR A 325 -7.63 33.92 1.23
N THR A 326 -7.26 34.94 2.03
CA THR A 326 -8.01 35.24 3.29
C THR A 326 -9.51 35.34 3.03
N GLU A 327 -9.92 36.09 1.98
CA GLU A 327 -11.35 36.32 1.66
C GLU A 327 -12.11 35.03 1.35
N LYS A 328 -11.49 34.10 0.60
CA LYS A 328 -12.10 32.82 0.21
C LYS A 328 -12.12 31.81 1.36
N LEU A 329 -11.12 31.83 2.22
CA LEU A 329 -10.99 30.86 3.31
C LEU A 329 -11.95 31.11 4.47
N LEU A 330 -12.20 32.40 4.84
CA LEU A 330 -13.03 32.70 6.00
C LEU A 330 -14.44 32.07 5.95
N PRO A 331 -15.22 32.19 4.83
CA PRO A 331 -16.54 31.55 4.76
C PRO A 331 -16.46 30.02 4.80
N LEU A 332 -15.42 29.40 4.18
CA LEU A 332 -15.23 27.96 4.23
C LEU A 332 -14.89 27.48 5.64
N ILE A 333 -14.06 28.22 6.38
CA ILE A 333 -13.72 27.91 7.78
C ILE A 333 -15.00 27.96 8.65
N ASP A 334 -15.86 28.95 8.45
CA ASP A 334 -17.12 29.06 9.18
C ASP A 334 -18.05 27.86 8.92
N ARG A 335 -18.20 27.47 7.66
CA ARG A 335 -19.06 26.34 7.29
C ARG A 335 -18.45 24.99 7.70
N ALA A 336 -17.14 24.81 7.60
CA ALA A 336 -16.46 23.61 8.08
C ALA A 336 -16.61 23.42 9.60
N ALA A 337 -16.47 24.49 10.37
CA ALA A 337 -16.71 24.47 11.82
C ALA A 337 -18.16 24.16 12.15
N GLU A 338 -19.12 24.77 11.45
CA GLU A 338 -20.57 24.52 11.62
C GLU A 338 -20.93 23.08 11.25
N ALA A 339 -20.32 22.51 10.22
CA ALA A 339 -20.49 21.12 9.83
C ALA A 339 -19.96 20.13 10.90
N GLY A 340 -19.03 20.57 11.72
CA GLY A 340 -18.45 19.79 12.81
C GLY A 340 -17.07 19.20 12.48
N CYS A 341 -16.35 19.79 11.50
CA CYS A 341 -14.95 19.48 11.22
C CYS A 341 -14.04 19.84 12.41
N GLU A 342 -12.96 19.12 12.57
CA GLU A 342 -12.03 19.24 13.70
C GLU A 342 -10.65 19.73 13.27
N ILE A 343 -10.32 19.60 11.98
CA ILE A 343 -9.11 20.11 11.36
C ILE A 343 -9.48 20.87 10.08
N PHE A 344 -8.83 22.00 9.83
CA PHE A 344 -8.94 22.73 8.57
C PHE A 344 -7.54 22.87 7.95
N VAL A 345 -7.37 22.37 6.74
CA VAL A 345 -6.09 22.36 6.00
C VAL A 345 -6.12 23.42 4.92
N VAL A 346 -5.13 24.33 4.93
CA VAL A 346 -4.81 25.20 3.82
C VAL A 346 -3.83 24.43 2.92
N ASP A 347 -4.30 24.01 1.75
CA ASP A 347 -3.55 23.19 0.81
C ASP A 347 -2.55 24.02 -0.02
N CYS A 348 -2.01 23.53 -1.11
CA CYS A 348 -0.99 24.19 -1.94
C CYS A 348 -1.38 25.60 -2.39
N GLY A 349 -0.41 26.36 -2.93
CA GLY A 349 -0.61 27.72 -3.46
C GLY A 349 -0.54 28.85 -2.41
N TRP A 350 -0.46 28.55 -1.13
CA TRP A 350 -0.42 29.57 -0.06
C TRP A 350 0.86 30.44 -0.05
N TYR A 351 1.89 30.02 -0.78
CA TYR A 351 3.24 30.58 -0.78
C TYR A 351 3.51 31.56 -1.95
N ASP A 352 2.72 31.52 -3.03
CA ASP A 352 2.93 32.35 -4.22
C ASP A 352 1.61 32.63 -4.97
N THR A 353 1.60 33.60 -5.88
CA THR A 353 0.49 33.89 -6.80
C THR A 353 0.61 33.23 -8.16
N GLY A 354 1.76 32.65 -8.48
CA GLY A 354 1.99 31.87 -9.71
C GLY A 354 1.37 30.49 -9.66
N GLU A 355 1.66 29.71 -10.68
CA GLU A 355 1.25 28.30 -10.71
C GLU A 355 1.87 27.54 -9.55
N TRP A 356 1.03 27.03 -8.65
CA TRP A 356 1.47 26.43 -7.39
C TRP A 356 2.52 25.33 -7.59
N GLN A 357 2.41 24.57 -8.67
CA GLN A 357 3.29 23.43 -8.97
C GLN A 357 4.72 23.82 -9.37
N TYR A 358 4.99 25.10 -9.69
CA TYR A 358 6.31 25.58 -10.14
C TYR A 358 6.97 26.53 -9.16
N THR A 359 6.23 27.12 -8.23
CA THR A 359 6.70 28.21 -7.37
C THR A 359 7.04 27.79 -5.94
N PHE A 360 6.71 26.56 -5.54
CA PHE A 360 6.96 26.05 -4.17
C PHE A 360 8.44 25.74 -3.92
N GLY A 361 8.81 25.74 -2.64
CA GLY A 361 10.15 25.36 -2.18
C GLY A 361 10.57 26.11 -0.90
N GLU A 362 10.46 27.42 -0.85
CA GLU A 362 10.80 28.19 0.36
C GLU A 362 9.71 28.14 1.44
N PHE A 363 8.46 27.95 1.05
CA PHE A 363 7.30 27.86 1.95
C PHE A 363 7.17 29.06 2.88
N GLU A 364 7.33 30.26 2.35
CA GLU A 364 7.00 31.52 2.98
C GLU A 364 5.62 32.01 2.53
N GLU A 365 4.85 32.63 3.41
CA GLU A 365 3.49 33.09 3.08
C GLU A 365 3.45 34.16 2.00
N CYS A 366 2.52 34.08 1.07
CA CYS A 366 2.28 35.07 0.04
C CYS A 366 1.45 36.26 0.58
N ARG A 367 2.06 37.43 0.75
CA ARG A 367 1.38 38.64 1.25
C ARG A 367 0.28 39.17 0.34
N GLN A 368 0.30 38.84 -0.93
CA GLN A 368 -0.79 39.21 -1.85
C GLN A 368 -2.05 38.39 -1.62
N ARG A 369 -1.89 37.13 -1.22
CA ARG A 369 -3.00 36.23 -0.84
C ARG A 369 -3.48 36.48 0.58
N TYR A 370 -2.54 36.80 1.49
CA TYR A 370 -2.77 37.01 2.92
C TYR A 370 -2.20 38.35 3.36
N PRO A 371 -2.91 39.47 3.13
CA PRO A 371 -2.38 40.82 3.43
C PRO A 371 -1.96 41.01 4.88
N GLU A 372 -2.75 40.49 5.83
CA GLU A 372 -2.45 40.54 7.27
C GLU A 372 -1.59 39.35 7.73
N GLY A 373 -1.25 38.44 6.82
CA GLY A 373 -0.48 37.23 7.06
C GLY A 373 -1.34 35.98 7.23
N LEU A 374 -0.77 34.83 6.84
CA LEU A 374 -1.43 33.53 6.95
C LEU A 374 -1.71 33.18 8.45
N SER A 375 -0.92 33.71 9.39
CA SER A 375 -1.15 33.53 10.82
C SER A 375 -2.54 33.99 11.28
N GLU A 376 -3.09 35.06 10.65
CA GLU A 376 -4.46 35.52 10.95
C GLU A 376 -5.51 34.46 10.62
N VAL A 377 -5.37 33.82 9.45
CA VAL A 377 -6.24 32.72 9.03
C VAL A 377 -6.09 31.52 9.96
N MET A 378 -4.87 31.14 10.32
CA MET A 378 -4.61 30.02 11.23
C MET A 378 -5.17 30.30 12.65
N ASP A 379 -5.10 31.56 13.10
CA ASP A 379 -5.73 32.00 14.35
C ASP A 379 -7.26 31.95 14.24
N TYR A 380 -7.83 32.27 13.08
CA TYR A 380 -9.26 32.19 12.84
C TYR A 380 -9.76 30.74 12.92
N ILE A 381 -9.04 29.79 12.28
CA ILE A 381 -9.33 28.34 12.38
C ILE A 381 -9.38 27.92 13.86
N ARG A 382 -8.38 28.31 14.67
CA ARG A 382 -8.35 27.99 16.11
C ARG A 382 -9.50 28.62 16.90
N ARG A 383 -9.86 29.88 16.59
CA ARG A 383 -11.02 30.54 17.21
C ARG A 383 -12.34 29.83 16.93
N LYS A 384 -12.44 29.14 15.77
CA LYS A 384 -13.58 28.30 15.41
C LYS A 384 -13.54 26.90 16.02
N GLY A 385 -12.53 26.59 16.82
CA GLY A 385 -12.41 25.31 17.54
C GLY A 385 -11.74 24.18 16.75
N MET A 386 -11.18 24.47 15.57
CA MET A 386 -10.45 23.50 14.74
C MET A 386 -8.94 23.62 14.89
N LYS A 387 -8.21 22.54 14.65
CA LYS A 387 -6.75 22.55 14.50
C LYS A 387 -6.38 23.03 13.08
N PRO A 388 -5.40 23.94 12.92
CA PRO A 388 -4.92 24.34 11.60
C PRO A 388 -4.00 23.28 11.01
N GLY A 389 -4.10 23.08 9.69
CA GLY A 389 -3.21 22.24 8.89
C GLY A 389 -2.65 22.98 7.69
N ILE A 390 -1.56 22.46 7.12
CA ILE A 390 -0.91 23.04 5.94
C ILE A 390 -0.35 21.96 5.01
N TRP A 391 -0.24 22.28 3.73
CA TRP A 391 0.38 21.45 2.71
C TRP A 391 1.86 21.81 2.51
N LEU A 392 2.70 20.79 2.32
CA LEU A 392 4.12 20.88 1.98
C LEU A 392 4.51 19.82 0.95
N GLU A 393 5.50 20.11 0.10
CA GLU A 393 6.21 19.14 -0.75
C GLU A 393 7.71 19.32 -0.51
N LEU A 394 8.33 18.43 0.28
CA LEU A 394 9.68 18.63 0.82
C LEU A 394 10.79 17.93 0.04
N GLU A 395 10.43 16.98 -0.82
CA GLU A 395 11.39 16.21 -1.63
C GLU A 395 11.72 16.88 -2.97
N SER A 396 11.07 17.99 -3.29
CA SER A 396 11.30 18.71 -4.54
C SER A 396 11.21 20.23 -4.39
N VAL A 397 11.58 20.92 -5.44
CA VAL A 397 11.53 22.38 -5.57
C VAL A 397 11.06 22.74 -6.97
N GLY A 398 10.07 23.62 -7.08
CA GLY A 398 9.58 24.13 -8.36
C GLY A 398 10.62 24.98 -9.10
N LEU A 399 10.62 24.92 -10.43
CA LEU A 399 11.61 25.62 -11.27
C LEU A 399 11.52 27.15 -11.15
N ASP A 400 10.35 27.68 -10.82
CA ASP A 400 10.11 29.12 -10.66
C ASP A 400 10.28 29.59 -9.19
N CYS A 401 10.72 28.68 -8.30
CA CYS A 401 11.02 29.02 -6.92
C CYS A 401 12.19 29.99 -6.84
N ALA A 402 11.99 31.15 -6.22
CA ALA A 402 13.00 32.22 -6.12
C ALA A 402 14.30 31.76 -5.43
N GLY A 403 14.21 30.80 -4.49
CA GLY A 403 15.37 30.24 -3.75
C GLY A 403 16.19 29.23 -4.55
N LEU A 404 15.66 28.66 -5.62
CA LEU A 404 16.28 27.54 -6.35
C LEU A 404 17.70 27.84 -6.84
N GLN A 405 17.93 29.05 -7.37
CA GLN A 405 19.24 29.50 -7.89
C GLN A 405 20.35 29.53 -6.84
N ASN A 406 20.00 29.56 -5.55
CA ASN A 406 20.95 29.60 -4.44
C ASN A 406 21.28 28.21 -3.88
N MET A 407 20.60 27.15 -4.37
CA MET A 407 20.79 25.80 -3.90
C MET A 407 21.95 25.14 -4.63
N PRO A 408 22.89 24.46 -3.90
CA PRO A 408 23.99 23.72 -4.51
C PRO A 408 23.46 22.59 -5.41
N LYS A 409 24.09 22.36 -6.56
CA LYS A 409 23.69 21.28 -7.47
C LYS A 409 23.81 19.90 -6.85
N GLU A 410 24.66 19.72 -5.85
CA GLU A 410 24.86 18.49 -5.08
C GLU A 410 23.65 18.12 -4.24
N TRP A 411 22.70 19.04 -4.05
CA TRP A 411 21.44 18.77 -3.35
C TRP A 411 20.41 18.06 -4.21
N PHE A 412 20.63 18.05 -5.53
CA PHE A 412 19.64 17.51 -6.47
C PHE A 412 20.02 16.14 -6.99
N PHE A 413 19.02 15.38 -7.35
CA PHE A 413 19.20 14.20 -8.19
C PHE A 413 19.88 14.58 -9.48
N GLN A 414 20.87 13.79 -9.90
CA GLN A 414 21.64 14.07 -11.11
C GLN A 414 21.71 12.84 -12.01
N ARG A 415 21.59 13.09 -13.30
CA ARG A 415 21.90 12.13 -14.37
C ARG A 415 22.78 12.81 -15.42
N HIS A 416 23.84 12.12 -15.87
CA HIS A 416 24.81 12.66 -16.82
C HIS A 416 25.40 14.01 -16.38
N GLY A 417 25.58 14.18 -15.07
CA GLY A 417 26.14 15.39 -14.45
C GLY A 417 25.22 16.60 -14.42
N LYS A 418 23.91 16.43 -14.71
CA LYS A 418 22.87 17.48 -14.68
C LYS A 418 21.76 17.14 -13.70
N PRO A 419 21.15 18.14 -13.04
CA PRO A 419 19.95 17.94 -12.24
C PRO A 419 18.84 17.26 -13.04
N VAL A 420 18.15 16.33 -12.40
CA VAL A 420 16.95 15.69 -12.97
C VAL A 420 15.78 16.65 -12.82
N ILE A 421 15.15 16.96 -13.95
CA ILE A 421 13.93 17.77 -13.99
C ILE A 421 12.78 16.88 -14.44
N ASP A 422 11.72 16.89 -13.67
CA ASP A 422 10.45 16.23 -13.99
C ASP A 422 9.30 17.16 -13.65
N SER A 423 8.31 17.24 -14.54
CA SER A 423 7.05 17.97 -14.31
C SER A 423 7.26 19.42 -13.79
N GLY A 424 8.31 20.11 -14.26
CA GLY A 424 8.64 21.47 -13.83
C GLY A 424 9.26 21.59 -12.44
N ARG A 425 9.84 20.50 -11.91
CA ARG A 425 10.47 20.41 -10.59
C ARG A 425 11.86 19.81 -10.67
N VAL A 426 12.70 20.11 -9.69
CA VAL A 426 13.96 19.40 -9.41
C VAL A 426 13.81 18.60 -8.13
N HIS A 427 14.33 17.38 -8.12
CA HIS A 427 14.26 16.49 -6.96
C HIS A 427 15.44 16.71 -6.02
N LEU A 428 15.16 16.86 -4.72
CA LEU A 428 16.16 16.98 -3.66
C LEU A 428 16.63 15.59 -3.18
N ASP A 429 17.91 15.47 -2.88
CA ASP A 429 18.52 14.22 -2.43
C ASP A 429 18.64 14.17 -0.91
N PHE A 430 17.78 13.40 -0.24
CA PHE A 430 17.80 13.25 1.21
C PHE A 430 19.01 12.47 1.75
N ARG A 431 19.88 11.90 0.91
CA ARG A 431 21.19 11.40 1.32
C ARG A 431 22.09 12.56 1.78
N VAL A 432 21.87 13.75 1.22
CA VAL A 432 22.60 14.98 1.58
C VAL A 432 22.07 15.52 2.92
N LYS A 433 22.98 15.69 3.87
CA LYS A 433 22.63 16.14 5.24
C LYS A 433 21.94 17.49 5.26
N GLU A 434 22.45 18.44 4.47
CA GLU A 434 21.95 19.82 4.38
C GLU A 434 20.53 19.89 3.82
N VAL A 435 20.15 18.95 2.93
CA VAL A 435 18.77 18.81 2.44
C VAL A 435 17.82 18.40 3.59
N ARG A 436 18.23 17.42 4.41
CA ARG A 436 17.43 17.03 5.60
C ARG A 436 17.34 18.17 6.62
N GLU A 437 18.45 18.87 6.87
CA GLU A 437 18.46 20.02 7.78
C GLU A 437 17.54 21.15 7.31
N ARG A 438 17.51 21.42 5.98
CA ARG A 438 16.59 22.35 5.37
C ARG A 438 15.13 21.92 5.55
N ALA A 439 14.80 20.67 5.26
CA ALA A 439 13.45 20.13 5.43
C ALA A 439 12.99 20.23 6.89
N SER A 440 13.85 19.85 7.85
CA SER A 440 13.59 19.99 9.28
C SER A 440 13.39 21.45 9.72
N ALA A 441 14.16 22.39 9.15
CA ALA A 441 14.00 23.82 9.43
C ALA A 441 12.67 24.36 8.91
N ILE A 442 12.21 23.92 7.74
CA ILE A 442 10.89 24.28 7.20
C ILE A 442 9.79 23.75 8.11
N LEU A 443 9.80 22.46 8.46
CA LEU A 443 8.82 21.86 9.37
C LEU A 443 8.77 22.62 10.70
N LYS A 444 9.91 22.82 11.35
CA LYS A 444 10.00 23.57 12.61
C LYS A 444 9.39 24.96 12.48
N ARG A 445 9.73 25.68 11.43
CA ARG A 445 9.23 27.04 11.18
C ARG A 445 7.72 27.09 11.04
N VAL A 446 7.14 26.27 10.15
CA VAL A 446 5.70 26.32 9.89
C VAL A 446 4.89 25.81 11.09
N ILE A 447 5.33 24.72 11.75
CA ILE A 447 4.67 24.19 12.95
C ILE A 447 4.65 25.25 14.04
N SER A 448 5.81 25.85 14.35
CA SER A 448 5.92 26.83 15.44
C SER A 448 5.20 28.14 15.11
N ARG A 449 5.31 28.64 13.87
CA ARG A 449 4.72 29.91 13.46
C ARG A 449 3.20 29.86 13.43
N TYR A 450 2.63 28.77 12.91
CA TYR A 450 1.20 28.63 12.68
C TYR A 450 0.49 27.78 13.73
N HIS A 451 1.23 27.21 14.70
CA HIS A 451 0.73 26.31 15.73
C HIS A 451 -0.08 25.16 15.12
N LEU A 452 0.53 24.48 14.16
CA LEU A 452 -0.13 23.44 13.37
C LEU A 452 -0.43 22.18 14.20
N GLY A 453 -1.57 21.55 13.92
CA GLY A 453 -1.91 20.22 14.38
C GLY A 453 -1.95 19.19 13.26
N TYR A 454 -1.65 19.61 12.03
CA TYR A 454 -1.71 18.75 10.85
C TYR A 454 -0.78 19.23 9.74
N ILE A 455 -0.14 18.30 9.04
CA ILE A 455 0.67 18.56 7.84
C ILE A 455 0.36 17.51 6.78
N LYS A 456 -0.01 17.97 5.58
CA LYS A 456 -0.05 17.14 4.39
C LYS A 456 1.31 17.23 3.70
N ILE A 457 2.02 16.11 3.61
CA ILE A 457 3.29 15.97 2.89
C ILE A 457 3.01 15.30 1.56
N ASP A 458 3.18 16.05 0.48
CA ASP A 458 2.89 15.62 -0.88
C ASP A 458 4.16 15.27 -1.65
N TYR A 459 3.99 14.51 -2.71
CA TYR A 459 5.03 14.10 -3.65
C TYR A 459 4.42 13.98 -5.05
N ASN A 460 4.84 14.85 -5.97
CA ASN A 460 4.22 14.97 -7.29
C ASN A 460 5.24 14.80 -8.44
N LEU A 461 6.09 13.80 -8.33
CA LEU A 461 7.11 13.45 -9.32
C LEU A 461 7.08 11.96 -9.65
N GLU A 462 7.03 11.64 -10.93
CA GLU A 462 7.11 10.25 -11.34
C GLU A 462 8.54 9.70 -11.24
N LEU A 463 9.53 10.45 -11.64
CA LEU A 463 10.96 10.14 -11.62
C LEU A 463 11.31 8.72 -12.03
N SER A 464 11.44 8.51 -13.30
CA SER A 464 11.60 7.18 -13.90
C SER A 464 12.90 6.43 -13.58
N CYS A 465 13.91 6.96 -12.93
CA CYS A 465 15.17 6.22 -12.72
C CYS A 465 15.94 6.56 -11.44
N GLY A 466 15.74 7.75 -10.84
CA GLY A 466 16.52 8.16 -9.68
C GLY A 466 17.79 8.95 -10.03
N THR A 467 18.90 8.74 -9.31
CA THR A 467 20.12 9.54 -9.40
C THR A 467 21.37 8.68 -9.43
N GLU A 468 22.27 8.99 -10.36
CA GLU A 468 23.62 8.37 -10.43
C GLU A 468 24.66 9.10 -9.56
N PHE A 469 24.32 10.25 -8.99
CA PHE A 469 25.25 11.02 -8.17
C PHE A 469 25.58 10.26 -6.88
N GLN A 470 26.87 9.93 -6.70
CA GLN A 470 27.39 9.14 -5.57
C GLN A 470 26.58 7.84 -5.31
N ALA A 471 26.26 7.13 -6.38
CA ALA A 471 25.59 5.83 -6.33
C ALA A 471 26.17 4.90 -7.40
N ASP A 472 25.99 3.62 -7.22
CA ASP A 472 26.45 2.63 -8.21
C ASP A 472 25.57 2.65 -9.45
N SER A 473 24.26 2.80 -9.27
CA SER A 473 23.28 2.95 -10.36
C SER A 473 22.22 3.99 -9.99
N PRO A 474 21.48 4.56 -10.96
CA PRO A 474 20.42 5.51 -10.66
C PRO A 474 19.37 4.98 -9.68
N ALA A 475 18.95 3.73 -9.84
CA ALA A 475 17.97 3.10 -8.94
C ALA A 475 18.57 2.78 -7.55
N ASP A 476 19.90 2.54 -7.43
CA ASP A 476 20.53 2.45 -6.13
C ASP A 476 20.58 3.80 -5.41
N GLY A 477 20.84 4.89 -6.15
CA GLY A 477 20.74 6.24 -5.63
C GLY A 477 19.34 6.56 -5.12
N MET A 478 18.28 6.14 -5.83
CA MET A 478 16.89 6.28 -5.44
C MET A 478 16.57 5.48 -4.17
N LEU A 479 17.01 4.22 -4.11
CA LEU A 479 16.81 3.38 -2.94
C LEU A 479 17.47 3.96 -1.69
N GLN A 480 18.71 4.45 -1.81
CA GLN A 480 19.43 5.06 -0.70
C GLN A 480 18.79 6.40 -0.26
N HIS A 481 18.37 7.23 -1.22
CA HIS A 481 17.61 8.43 -0.94
C HIS A 481 16.34 8.12 -0.14
N ASN A 482 15.57 7.15 -0.61
CA ASN A 482 14.31 6.76 0.02
C ASN A 482 14.52 6.27 1.46
N ARG A 483 15.55 5.45 1.70
CA ARG A 483 15.93 5.03 3.06
C ARG A 483 16.28 6.21 3.95
N ALA A 484 17.02 7.18 3.44
CA ALA A 484 17.37 8.38 4.18
C ALA A 484 16.14 9.28 4.46
N TYR A 485 15.22 9.37 3.49
CA TYR A 485 13.95 10.10 3.65
C TYR A 485 13.06 9.45 4.70
N LEU A 486 12.85 8.15 4.64
CA LEU A 486 12.02 7.42 5.60
C LEU A 486 12.59 7.50 7.04
N ALA A 487 13.90 7.41 7.19
CA ALA A 487 14.55 7.58 8.48
C ALA A 487 14.39 9.02 9.03
N TRP A 488 14.56 10.03 8.17
CA TRP A 488 14.31 11.43 8.51
C TRP A 488 12.85 11.67 8.91
N LEU A 489 11.90 11.10 8.14
CA LEU A 489 10.47 11.23 8.40
C LEU A 489 10.09 10.65 9.78
N GLU A 490 10.63 9.49 10.11
CA GLU A 490 10.41 8.83 11.39
C GLU A 490 10.93 9.68 12.55
N GLU A 491 12.13 10.27 12.40
CA GLU A 491 12.70 11.19 13.38
C GLU A 491 11.86 12.46 13.55
N GLU A 492 11.39 13.07 12.47
CA GLU A 492 10.58 14.29 12.53
C GLU A 492 9.19 14.01 13.12
N HIS A 493 8.55 12.90 12.73
CA HIS A 493 7.26 12.51 13.30
C HIS A 493 7.37 12.25 14.82
N ALA A 494 8.46 11.63 15.27
CA ALA A 494 8.70 11.43 16.70
C ALA A 494 8.91 12.75 17.45
N LYS A 495 9.51 13.78 16.83
CA LYS A 495 9.69 15.13 17.42
C LYS A 495 8.39 15.90 17.56
N TYR A 496 7.45 15.69 16.62
CA TYR A 496 6.18 16.41 16.51
C TYR A 496 4.99 15.47 16.69
N SER A 497 5.03 14.61 17.68
CA SER A 497 4.01 13.59 17.94
C SER A 497 2.58 14.13 18.12
N GLU A 498 2.43 15.43 18.40
CA GLU A 498 1.13 16.11 18.50
C GLU A 498 0.59 16.59 17.14
N VAL A 499 1.40 16.50 16.08
CA VAL A 499 1.04 16.90 14.72
C VAL A 499 0.77 15.65 13.89
N MET A 500 -0.39 15.59 13.28
CA MET A 500 -0.76 14.49 12.40
C MET A 500 -0.12 14.67 11.02
N PHE A 501 0.51 13.62 10.49
CA PHE A 501 1.17 13.62 9.20
C PHE A 501 0.36 12.82 8.17
N GLU A 502 -0.06 13.49 7.10
CA GLU A 502 -0.72 12.89 5.94
C GLU A 502 0.29 12.64 4.83
N ASN A 503 0.30 11.43 4.29
CA ASN A 503 0.98 11.09 3.04
C ASN A 503 0.07 11.36 1.85
N CYS A 504 0.62 11.99 0.83
CA CYS A 504 0.03 12.15 -0.48
C CYS A 504 1.11 11.91 -1.54
N GLY A 505 0.76 11.29 -2.64
CA GLY A 505 1.62 11.18 -3.81
C GLY A 505 0.74 11.33 -5.03
N SER A 506 0.34 12.57 -5.36
CA SER A 506 -0.75 12.83 -6.30
C SER A 506 -1.95 11.90 -6.01
N GLY A 507 -2.45 11.94 -4.77
CA GLY A 507 -3.37 10.93 -4.26
C GLY A 507 -2.66 9.64 -3.86
N GLY A 508 -3.05 8.51 -4.42
CA GLY A 508 -2.63 7.18 -4.03
C GLY A 508 -1.45 6.59 -4.80
N LEU A 509 -0.60 7.41 -5.45
CA LEU A 509 0.52 6.87 -6.25
C LEU A 509 1.77 6.50 -5.43
N ARG A 510 1.74 6.76 -4.09
CA ARG A 510 2.82 6.42 -3.17
C ARG A 510 2.27 5.89 -1.84
N MET A 511 1.31 4.97 -1.90
CA MET A 511 0.65 4.38 -0.73
C MET A 511 1.17 2.98 -0.41
N ASP A 512 2.49 2.78 -0.54
CA ASP A 512 3.18 1.56 -0.11
C ASP A 512 3.37 1.53 1.41
N TYR A 513 3.66 0.33 1.95
CA TYR A 513 3.76 0.16 3.39
C TYR A 513 5.10 0.64 3.99
N GLY A 514 6.09 0.96 3.17
CA GLY A 514 7.27 1.73 3.60
C GLY A 514 6.87 3.12 4.10
N MET A 515 6.00 3.82 3.34
CA MET A 515 5.42 5.11 3.74
C MET A 515 4.35 4.95 4.82
N LEU A 516 3.35 4.09 4.60
CA LEU A 516 2.17 3.97 5.48
C LEU A 516 2.52 3.59 6.92
N SER A 517 3.58 2.81 7.13
CA SER A 517 4.06 2.48 8.48
C SER A 517 4.58 3.69 9.28
N ARG A 518 4.78 4.85 8.64
CA ARG A 518 5.34 6.09 9.21
C ARG A 518 4.38 7.28 9.20
N MET A 519 3.22 7.13 8.56
CA MET A 519 2.23 8.20 8.39
C MET A 519 0.95 7.92 9.18
N ASP A 520 0.21 8.95 9.52
CA ASP A 520 -1.08 8.82 10.24
C ASP A 520 -2.25 8.68 9.27
N ILE A 521 -2.14 9.29 8.09
CA ILE A 521 -3.18 9.32 7.07
C ILE A 521 -2.54 9.14 5.69
N GLN A 522 -3.32 8.54 4.79
CA GLN A 522 -3.06 8.45 3.36
C GLN A 522 -4.17 9.15 2.59
N SER A 523 -3.83 10.13 1.76
CA SER A 523 -4.73 10.58 0.67
C SER A 523 -4.84 9.46 -0.36
N VAL A 524 -6.02 8.84 -0.47
CA VAL A 524 -6.15 7.60 -1.25
C VAL A 524 -6.19 7.86 -2.75
N SER A 525 -6.76 9.00 -3.18
CA SER A 525 -6.93 9.33 -4.60
C SER A 525 -7.17 10.82 -4.79
N ASP A 526 -6.83 11.33 -5.97
CA ASP A 526 -7.23 12.68 -6.44
C ASP A 526 -8.46 12.63 -7.37
N GLN A 527 -9.28 11.60 -7.26
CA GLN A 527 -10.48 11.45 -8.09
C GLN A 527 -11.51 12.55 -7.80
N GLU A 528 -11.93 13.28 -8.83
CA GLU A 528 -12.88 14.40 -8.76
C GLU A 528 -14.35 13.98 -8.98
N ASP A 529 -14.61 12.76 -9.48
CA ASP A 529 -15.94 12.21 -9.63
C ASP A 529 -16.30 11.32 -8.42
N TYR A 530 -17.26 11.74 -7.61
CA TYR A 530 -17.67 11.02 -6.40
C TYR A 530 -18.17 9.59 -6.68
N ARG A 531 -18.68 9.29 -7.89
CA ARG A 531 -19.18 7.97 -8.28
C ARG A 531 -18.01 7.00 -8.50
N ILE A 532 -16.90 7.51 -9.04
CA ILE A 532 -15.65 6.75 -9.20
C ILE A 532 -14.94 6.67 -7.84
N MET A 533 -14.91 7.78 -7.10
CA MET A 533 -14.33 7.79 -5.76
C MET A 533 -14.96 6.73 -4.83
N ALA A 534 -16.28 6.46 -4.98
CA ALA A 534 -16.94 5.42 -4.20
C ALA A 534 -16.38 4.00 -4.46
N VAL A 535 -15.99 3.67 -5.69
CA VAL A 535 -15.34 2.38 -6.02
C VAL A 535 -13.95 2.31 -5.41
N ILE A 536 -13.18 3.39 -5.57
CA ILE A 536 -11.84 3.50 -4.97
C ILE A 536 -11.93 3.33 -3.46
N ALA A 537 -12.86 4.03 -2.81
CA ALA A 537 -13.10 3.94 -1.38
C ALA A 537 -13.46 2.51 -0.94
N ALA A 538 -14.38 1.83 -1.66
CA ALA A 538 -14.77 0.47 -1.35
C ALA A 538 -13.59 -0.53 -1.42
N ASN A 539 -12.63 -0.31 -2.30
CA ASN A 539 -11.47 -1.20 -2.47
C ASN A 539 -10.23 -0.75 -1.68
N SER A 540 -10.13 0.50 -1.25
CA SER A 540 -8.91 1.08 -0.66
C SER A 540 -8.45 0.36 0.61
N ALA A 541 -9.39 -0.20 1.40
CA ALA A 541 -9.05 -0.96 2.60
C ALA A 541 -8.24 -2.25 2.31
N SER A 542 -8.12 -2.66 1.05
CA SER A 542 -7.20 -3.72 0.63
C SER A 542 -5.73 -3.27 0.67
N ALA A 543 -5.45 -2.00 0.45
CA ALA A 543 -4.10 -1.42 0.40
C ALA A 543 -3.73 -0.59 1.64
N VAL A 544 -4.70 0.13 2.21
CA VAL A 544 -4.53 1.08 3.32
C VAL A 544 -5.43 0.68 4.46
N LEU A 545 -4.97 0.79 5.71
CA LEU A 545 -5.86 0.54 6.86
C LEU A 545 -7.07 1.48 6.82
N PRO A 546 -8.28 1.03 7.16
CA PRO A 546 -9.47 1.90 7.19
C PRO A 546 -9.24 3.18 8.00
N GLU A 547 -8.59 3.06 9.15
CA GLU A 547 -8.23 4.18 10.01
C GLU A 547 -7.13 5.12 9.46
N GLN A 548 -6.45 4.74 8.37
CA GLN A 548 -5.48 5.58 7.64
C GLN A 548 -6.05 6.18 6.35
N ALA A 549 -7.04 5.53 5.74
CA ALA A 549 -7.52 5.89 4.41
C ALA A 549 -8.34 7.18 4.42
N GLY A 550 -7.75 8.29 4.01
CA GLY A 550 -8.41 9.57 3.77
C GLY A 550 -9.18 9.54 2.48
N ILE A 551 -10.51 9.49 2.57
CA ILE A 551 -11.43 9.43 1.44
C ILE A 551 -12.02 10.80 1.21
N TRP A 552 -11.78 11.37 0.04
CA TRP A 552 -12.36 12.64 -0.34
C TRP A 552 -13.88 12.58 -0.42
N THR A 553 -14.51 13.55 0.25
CA THR A 553 -15.93 13.85 0.16
C THR A 553 -16.07 15.33 -0.20
N TYR A 554 -16.56 15.62 -1.38
CA TYR A 554 -16.57 16.98 -1.93
C TYR A 554 -17.94 17.32 -2.53
N PRO A 555 -18.98 17.56 -1.72
CA PRO A 555 -20.27 17.97 -2.26
C PRO A 555 -20.13 19.30 -3.01
N LEU A 556 -20.57 19.31 -4.27
CA LEU A 556 -20.54 20.48 -5.13
C LEU A 556 -21.75 21.37 -4.87
N LYS A 557 -21.67 22.65 -5.24
CA LYS A 557 -22.75 23.63 -5.05
C LYS A 557 -24.10 23.19 -5.63
N ASP A 558 -24.08 22.42 -6.73
CA ASP A 558 -25.26 21.92 -7.43
C ASP A 558 -25.59 20.45 -7.04
N ALA A 559 -24.98 19.94 -5.95
CA ALA A 559 -25.19 18.59 -5.49
C ALA A 559 -26.67 18.37 -5.09
N ASP A 560 -27.27 17.34 -5.66
CA ASP A 560 -28.57 16.88 -5.21
C ASP A 560 -28.46 16.07 -3.91
N ARG A 561 -29.60 15.69 -3.35
CA ARG A 561 -29.69 14.92 -2.11
C ARG A 561 -28.86 13.62 -2.17
N GLU A 562 -28.98 12.84 -3.23
CA GLU A 562 -28.32 11.54 -3.33
C GLU A 562 -26.79 11.67 -3.49
N SER A 563 -26.32 12.65 -4.23
CA SER A 563 -24.90 12.93 -4.35
C SER A 563 -24.26 13.35 -3.02
N CYS A 564 -24.95 14.15 -2.20
CA CYS A 564 -24.50 14.47 -0.84
C CYS A 564 -24.38 13.22 0.04
N ILE A 565 -25.42 12.35 0.00
CA ILE A 565 -25.44 11.10 0.77
C ILE A 565 -24.30 10.16 0.31
N MET A 566 -24.15 9.96 -0.99
CA MET A 566 -23.15 9.05 -1.54
C MET A 566 -21.72 9.51 -1.25
N ASN A 567 -21.44 10.82 -1.37
CA ASN A 567 -20.17 11.40 -0.97
C ASN A 567 -19.81 11.04 0.48
N MET A 568 -20.74 11.28 1.42
CA MET A 568 -20.51 11.00 2.83
C MET A 568 -20.38 9.50 3.10
N ALA A 569 -21.33 8.70 2.61
CA ALA A 569 -21.36 7.25 2.87
C ALA A 569 -20.08 6.55 2.42
N SER A 570 -19.49 6.97 1.29
CA SER A 570 -18.24 6.38 0.75
C SER A 570 -17.06 6.49 1.71
N ALA A 571 -17.02 7.50 2.59
CA ALA A 571 -15.92 7.72 3.52
C ALA A 571 -16.20 7.22 4.94
N MET A 572 -17.46 6.96 5.32
CA MET A 572 -17.84 6.80 6.73
C MET A 572 -17.31 5.55 7.42
N LEU A 573 -16.86 4.53 6.68
CA LEU A 573 -16.18 3.35 7.25
C LEU A 573 -14.64 3.48 7.23
N GLN A 574 -14.14 4.67 6.89
CA GLN A 574 -12.72 5.01 6.80
C GLN A 574 -12.51 6.40 7.41
N ARG A 575 -11.80 7.32 6.75
CA ARG A 575 -11.63 8.69 7.25
C ARG A 575 -12.30 9.69 6.33
N ILE A 576 -13.09 10.58 6.90
CA ILE A 576 -13.72 11.67 6.14
C ILE A 576 -12.68 12.76 5.87
N HIS A 577 -12.32 12.93 4.61
CA HIS A 577 -11.57 14.05 4.05
C HIS A 577 -12.56 14.95 3.31
N LEU A 578 -13.13 15.92 4.00
CA LEU A 578 -14.13 16.82 3.43
C LEU A 578 -13.45 17.93 2.62
N GLY A 579 -14.02 18.22 1.47
CA GLY A 579 -13.64 19.31 0.58
C GLY A 579 -14.89 19.93 -0.06
N GLY A 580 -14.75 20.47 -1.27
CA GLY A 580 -15.88 21.04 -2.02
C GLY A 580 -16.35 22.40 -1.50
N ASN A 581 -17.47 22.87 -2.03
CA ASN A 581 -17.97 24.22 -1.80
C ASN A 581 -19.05 24.24 -0.68
N LEU A 582 -18.66 23.93 0.57
CA LEU A 582 -19.61 23.87 1.71
C LEU A 582 -20.39 25.15 1.93
N ASP A 583 -19.80 26.30 1.61
CA ASP A 583 -20.41 27.63 1.73
C ASP A 583 -21.48 27.89 0.67
N GLN A 584 -21.56 27.07 -0.38
CA GLN A 584 -22.48 27.22 -1.52
C GLN A 584 -23.53 26.11 -1.59
N LEU A 585 -23.53 25.17 -0.66
CA LEU A 585 -24.53 24.11 -0.61
C LEU A 585 -25.93 24.63 -0.26
N THR A 586 -26.94 23.89 -0.74
CA THR A 586 -28.32 24.09 -0.24
C THR A 586 -28.39 23.73 1.25
N GLU A 587 -29.36 24.30 1.97
CA GLU A 587 -29.56 23.97 3.38
C GLU A 587 -29.87 22.47 3.59
N GLU A 588 -30.58 21.82 2.66
CA GLU A 588 -30.82 20.38 2.69
C GLU A 588 -29.50 19.59 2.52
N GLY A 589 -28.69 19.92 1.53
CA GLY A 589 -27.40 19.26 1.29
C GLY A 589 -26.46 19.42 2.50
N PHE A 590 -26.39 20.63 3.05
CA PHE A 590 -25.57 20.89 4.24
C PHE A 590 -26.07 20.15 5.48
N ALA A 591 -27.39 20.03 5.66
CA ALA A 591 -27.95 19.25 6.76
C ALA A 591 -27.57 17.75 6.67
N LEU A 592 -27.55 17.18 5.45
CA LEU A 592 -27.11 15.81 5.22
C LEU A 592 -25.62 15.61 5.55
N ILE A 593 -24.77 16.58 5.20
CA ILE A 593 -23.35 16.53 5.57
C ILE A 593 -23.19 16.53 7.10
N LYS A 594 -23.91 17.40 7.80
CA LYS A 594 -23.90 17.45 9.28
C LYS A 594 -24.41 16.14 9.90
N GLU A 595 -25.47 15.56 9.36
CA GLU A 595 -26.00 14.27 9.79
C GLU A 595 -24.94 13.15 9.61
N GLY A 596 -24.29 13.08 8.44
CA GLY A 596 -23.24 12.11 8.18
C GLY A 596 -22.05 12.27 9.11
N ILE A 597 -21.63 13.50 9.37
CA ILE A 597 -20.55 13.80 10.35
C ILE A 597 -20.96 13.37 11.77
N GLN A 598 -22.20 13.61 12.16
CA GLN A 598 -22.67 13.18 13.48
C GLN A 598 -22.69 11.66 13.61
N CYS A 599 -23.22 10.96 12.61
CA CYS A 599 -23.21 9.49 12.56
C CYS A 599 -21.76 8.95 12.60
N TYR A 600 -20.86 9.54 11.82
CA TYR A 600 -19.44 9.14 11.82
C TYR A 600 -18.80 9.29 13.21
N LYS A 601 -19.08 10.37 13.93
CA LYS A 601 -18.57 10.59 15.29
C LYS A 601 -19.00 9.50 16.29
N GLU A 602 -20.12 8.86 16.03
CA GLU A 602 -20.63 7.75 16.85
C GLU A 602 -19.90 6.45 16.58
N ILE A 603 -19.56 6.16 15.31
CA ILE A 603 -18.95 4.89 14.89
C ILE A 603 -17.43 4.92 14.78
N ARG A 604 -16.80 6.07 14.56
CA ARG A 604 -15.38 6.19 14.19
C ARG A 604 -14.39 5.57 15.18
N LYS A 605 -14.77 5.47 16.46
CA LYS A 605 -13.90 4.86 17.49
C LYS A 605 -13.71 3.36 17.30
N GLU A 606 -14.61 2.73 16.58
CA GLU A 606 -14.60 1.28 16.33
C GLU A 606 -13.88 0.94 15.02
N ILE A 607 -13.69 1.90 14.12
CA ILE A 607 -12.99 1.68 12.84
C ILE A 607 -11.60 1.04 13.04
N PRO A 608 -10.75 1.47 14.00
CA PRO A 608 -9.45 0.84 14.24
C PRO A 608 -9.51 -0.60 14.75
N GLU A 609 -10.67 -1.07 15.19
CA GLU A 609 -10.91 -2.44 15.65
C GLU A 609 -11.58 -3.29 14.56
N GLY A 610 -12.26 -2.64 13.63
CA GLY A 610 -13.01 -3.29 12.55
C GLY A 610 -12.10 -3.98 11.52
N ILE A 611 -12.45 -5.19 11.14
CA ILE A 611 -11.77 -5.96 10.08
C ILE A 611 -12.49 -5.73 8.75
N PRO A 612 -11.81 -5.21 7.73
CA PRO A 612 -12.43 -4.96 6.43
C PRO A 612 -12.85 -6.27 5.75
N PHE A 613 -14.01 -6.24 5.11
CA PHE A 613 -14.51 -7.37 4.32
C PHE A 613 -15.36 -6.91 3.12
N TRP A 614 -15.44 -7.77 2.12
CA TRP A 614 -16.12 -7.55 0.85
C TRP A 614 -17.09 -8.70 0.58
N PRO A 615 -18.38 -8.57 0.91
CA PRO A 615 -19.36 -9.65 0.71
C PRO A 615 -19.50 -10.12 -0.74
N LEU A 616 -19.21 -9.24 -1.69
CA LEU A 616 -19.28 -9.50 -3.13
C LEU A 616 -17.89 -9.70 -3.79
N GLY A 617 -16.82 -9.79 -3.01
CA GLY A 617 -15.44 -9.74 -3.49
C GLY A 617 -14.98 -8.31 -3.79
N PHE A 618 -13.72 -8.13 -4.23
CA PHE A 618 -13.23 -6.84 -4.67
C PHE A 618 -14.02 -6.33 -5.87
N HIS A 619 -14.39 -5.05 -5.82
CA HIS A 619 -15.27 -4.49 -6.85
C HIS A 619 -14.49 -4.15 -8.11
N SER A 620 -15.05 -4.53 -9.27
CA SER A 620 -14.59 -4.02 -10.55
C SER A 620 -14.96 -2.53 -10.71
N PHE A 621 -14.20 -1.81 -11.52
CA PHE A 621 -14.38 -0.36 -11.67
C PHE A 621 -15.72 0.03 -12.33
N ASP A 622 -16.33 -0.90 -13.06
CA ASP A 622 -17.65 -0.80 -13.68
C ASP A 622 -18.77 -1.45 -12.86
N ALA A 623 -18.50 -1.87 -11.61
CA ALA A 623 -19.52 -2.47 -10.76
C ALA A 623 -20.69 -1.50 -10.53
N GLY A 624 -21.91 -1.97 -10.77
CA GLY A 624 -23.14 -1.21 -10.53
C GLY A 624 -23.51 -1.12 -9.05
N TRP A 625 -23.06 -2.09 -8.25
CA TRP A 625 -23.26 -2.12 -6.81
C TRP A 625 -21.94 -2.32 -6.08
N LEU A 626 -21.77 -1.60 -4.98
CA LEU A 626 -20.62 -1.70 -4.08
C LEU A 626 -21.12 -2.08 -2.70
N VAL A 627 -20.46 -3.06 -2.08
CA VAL A 627 -20.72 -3.48 -0.69
C VAL A 627 -19.38 -3.67 0.01
N PHE A 628 -19.09 -2.81 0.95
CA PHE A 628 -17.88 -2.83 1.76
C PHE A 628 -18.24 -2.73 3.23
N GLY A 629 -17.61 -3.53 4.08
CA GLY A 629 -17.93 -3.54 5.50
C GLY A 629 -16.73 -3.67 6.42
N LEU A 630 -17.00 -3.46 7.70
CA LEU A 630 -16.11 -3.69 8.82
C LEU A 630 -16.77 -4.66 9.79
N HIS A 631 -16.13 -5.83 10.03
CA HIS A 631 -16.52 -6.76 11.09
C HIS A 631 -16.04 -6.23 12.44
N LEU A 632 -16.96 -6.10 13.39
CA LEU A 632 -16.72 -5.81 14.80
C LEU A 632 -17.13 -7.01 15.65
N GLU A 633 -16.92 -6.95 16.96
CA GLU A 633 -17.16 -8.10 17.85
C GLU A 633 -18.59 -8.67 17.76
N ASN A 634 -19.61 -7.78 17.78
CA ASN A 634 -21.02 -8.20 17.82
C ASN A 634 -21.87 -7.58 16.71
N ARG A 635 -21.24 -6.89 15.76
CA ARG A 635 -21.94 -6.22 14.66
C ARG A 635 -21.06 -6.00 13.45
N ASP A 636 -21.68 -5.76 12.32
CA ASP A 636 -21.01 -5.27 11.12
C ASP A 636 -21.50 -3.85 10.81
N LEU A 637 -20.57 -3.01 10.36
CA LEU A 637 -20.88 -1.74 9.70
C LEU A 637 -20.68 -1.94 8.20
N ILE A 638 -21.69 -1.62 7.39
CA ILE A 638 -21.64 -1.88 5.95
C ILE A 638 -22.08 -0.64 5.16
N MET A 639 -21.24 -0.24 4.23
CA MET A 639 -21.58 0.71 3.17
C MET A 639 -22.15 -0.08 1.99
N VAL A 640 -23.34 0.30 1.53
CA VAL A 640 -23.96 -0.20 0.31
C VAL A 640 -24.21 0.98 -0.62
N CYS A 641 -23.74 0.87 -1.85
CA CYS A 641 -23.86 1.91 -2.85
C CYS A 641 -24.36 1.32 -4.17
N ARG A 642 -25.41 1.94 -4.73
CA ARG A 642 -25.87 1.68 -6.09
C ARG A 642 -25.37 2.79 -7.00
N ARG A 643 -24.58 2.41 -7.99
CA ARG A 643 -24.15 3.28 -9.09
C ARG A 643 -25.16 3.16 -10.26
N GLU A 644 -24.68 3.15 -11.47
CA GLU A 644 -25.50 2.94 -12.67
C GLU A 644 -25.80 1.45 -12.84
N ASP A 645 -26.95 0.99 -12.38
CA ASP A 645 -27.44 -0.40 -12.51
C ASP A 645 -28.97 -0.40 -12.61
N GLU A 646 -29.52 -1.17 -13.55
CA GLU A 646 -30.97 -1.30 -13.72
C GLU A 646 -31.65 -1.96 -12.51
N LYS A 647 -30.93 -2.83 -11.80
CA LYS A 647 -31.47 -3.51 -10.61
C LYS A 647 -31.51 -2.56 -9.43
N LYS A 648 -32.65 -2.46 -8.80
CA LYS A 648 -32.87 -1.63 -7.60
C LYS A 648 -32.59 -2.36 -6.30
N ARG A 649 -32.32 -3.65 -6.34
CA ARG A 649 -32.11 -4.51 -5.19
C ARG A 649 -30.81 -5.29 -5.34
N ILE A 650 -30.09 -5.41 -4.23
CA ILE A 650 -28.91 -6.27 -4.09
C ILE A 650 -29.12 -7.24 -2.93
N HIS A 651 -28.59 -8.46 -3.08
CA HIS A 651 -28.49 -9.47 -2.04
C HIS A 651 -27.03 -9.75 -1.79
N PHE A 652 -26.65 -9.85 -0.53
CA PHE A 652 -25.30 -10.23 -0.16
C PHE A 652 -25.26 -11.00 1.15
N PRO A 653 -24.32 -11.97 1.29
CA PRO A 653 -24.18 -12.79 2.49
C PRO A 653 -23.53 -11.99 3.63
N VAL A 654 -23.91 -12.33 4.86
CA VAL A 654 -23.30 -11.86 6.11
C VAL A 654 -23.11 -13.03 7.07
N GLN A 655 -22.59 -12.78 8.27
CA GLN A 655 -22.42 -13.82 9.28
C GLN A 655 -23.78 -14.38 9.74
N LYS A 656 -23.74 -15.57 10.36
CA LYS A 656 -24.94 -16.21 10.92
C LYS A 656 -25.43 -15.48 12.16
N GLY A 657 -26.73 -15.63 12.46
CA GLY A 657 -27.31 -15.10 13.69
C GLY A 657 -27.67 -13.62 13.62
N VAL A 658 -28.10 -13.12 12.44
CA VAL A 658 -28.58 -11.73 12.31
C VAL A 658 -29.81 -11.52 13.21
N GLU A 659 -29.68 -10.63 14.21
CA GLU A 659 -30.75 -10.20 15.09
C GLU A 659 -31.50 -8.98 14.53
N ALA A 660 -30.75 -7.95 14.10
CA ALA A 660 -31.31 -6.70 13.57
C ALA A 660 -30.48 -6.13 12.42
N VAL A 661 -31.18 -5.38 11.56
CA VAL A 661 -30.59 -4.57 10.47
C VAL A 661 -31.09 -3.15 10.64
N ASN A 662 -30.18 -2.23 10.90
CA ASN A 662 -30.48 -0.81 11.12
C ASN A 662 -29.86 0.04 10.00
N VAL A 663 -30.59 1.08 9.58
CA VAL A 663 -30.03 2.13 8.71
C VAL A 663 -29.48 3.22 9.61
N LEU A 664 -28.15 3.44 9.56
CA LEU A 664 -27.47 4.48 10.34
C LEU A 664 -27.45 5.81 9.61
N TYR A 665 -27.25 5.79 8.27
CA TYR A 665 -27.18 7.00 7.46
C TYR A 665 -27.69 6.74 6.03
N PRO A 666 -28.56 7.62 5.47
CA PRO A 666 -29.27 8.69 6.14
C PRO A 666 -30.42 8.13 7.02
N ALA A 667 -30.67 8.75 8.19
CA ALA A 667 -31.61 8.22 9.18
C ALA A 667 -33.11 8.43 8.79
N ALA A 668 -33.41 9.45 7.99
CA ALA A 668 -34.79 9.88 7.72
C ALA A 668 -35.51 9.15 6.59
N GLU A 669 -34.89 8.15 5.94
CA GLU A 669 -35.47 7.50 4.77
C GLU A 669 -35.89 6.06 5.01
N LYS A 670 -36.99 5.68 4.36
CA LYS A 670 -37.42 4.29 4.18
C LYS A 670 -36.56 3.61 3.08
N ARG A 671 -35.24 3.54 3.27
CA ARG A 671 -34.40 2.63 2.51
C ARG A 671 -34.66 1.25 3.09
N ILE A 672 -35.04 0.31 2.22
CA ILE A 672 -35.37 -1.03 2.69
C ILE A 672 -34.06 -1.80 2.81
N ALA A 673 -33.67 -2.07 4.04
CA ALA A 673 -32.61 -3.00 4.37
C ALA A 673 -33.19 -4.00 5.36
N GLN A 674 -33.19 -5.27 5.02
CA GLN A 674 -33.80 -6.31 5.84
C GLN A 674 -33.10 -7.65 5.64
N LYS A 675 -33.25 -8.52 6.63
CA LYS A 675 -32.88 -9.94 6.52
C LYS A 675 -33.78 -10.58 5.46
N ASP A 676 -33.19 -11.28 4.48
CA ASP A 676 -33.97 -12.11 3.56
C ASP A 676 -34.47 -13.38 4.29
N GLY A 677 -35.53 -14.00 3.76
CA GLY A 677 -36.01 -15.27 4.24
C GLY A 677 -35.02 -16.44 4.08
N ILE A 678 -33.94 -16.24 3.30
CA ILE A 678 -32.80 -17.13 3.19
C ILE A 678 -31.84 -16.82 4.36
N GLU A 679 -31.44 -17.86 5.08
CA GLU A 679 -30.55 -17.75 6.25
C GLU A 679 -29.25 -17.01 5.87
N ASN A 680 -28.98 -15.87 6.51
CA ASN A 680 -27.78 -15.02 6.41
C ASN A 680 -27.65 -14.10 5.16
N ASP A 681 -28.71 -13.86 4.41
CA ASP A 681 -28.68 -12.87 3.32
C ASP A 681 -29.35 -11.57 3.75
N ILE A 682 -28.72 -10.46 3.36
CA ILE A 682 -29.28 -9.11 3.50
C ILE A 682 -29.76 -8.63 2.15
N VAL A 683 -30.94 -8.07 2.11
CA VAL A 683 -31.52 -7.39 0.94
C VAL A 683 -31.49 -5.89 1.18
N VAL A 684 -30.94 -5.15 0.24
CA VAL A 684 -30.97 -3.69 0.23
C VAL A 684 -31.66 -3.20 -1.04
N GLU A 685 -32.62 -2.29 -0.89
CA GLU A 685 -33.30 -1.64 -1.99
C GLU A 685 -32.97 -0.15 -2.01
N LEU A 686 -32.39 0.31 -3.13
CA LEU A 686 -32.12 1.71 -3.41
C LEU A 686 -32.82 2.09 -4.72
N GLU A 687 -33.84 2.96 -4.62
CA GLU A 687 -34.70 3.31 -5.75
C GLU A 687 -33.97 4.13 -6.83
N ARG A 688 -33.01 4.98 -6.41
CA ARG A 688 -32.27 5.87 -7.30
C ARG A 688 -30.88 5.32 -7.59
N GLU A 689 -30.40 5.56 -8.78
CA GLU A 689 -28.97 5.43 -9.11
C GLU A 689 -28.14 6.47 -8.38
N ASN A 690 -26.85 6.19 -8.24
CA ASN A 690 -25.88 7.02 -7.52
C ASN A 690 -26.37 7.37 -6.10
N SER A 691 -26.83 6.35 -5.39
CA SER A 691 -27.33 6.45 -4.02
C SER A 691 -26.59 5.47 -3.10
N ALA A 692 -26.56 5.76 -1.81
CA ALA A 692 -25.85 4.94 -0.84
C ALA A 692 -26.54 4.90 0.51
N VAL A 693 -26.14 3.94 1.35
CA VAL A 693 -26.63 3.77 2.72
C VAL A 693 -25.53 3.18 3.59
N ILE A 694 -25.46 3.60 4.85
CA ILE A 694 -24.69 2.95 5.89
C ILE A 694 -25.61 2.12 6.77
N LEU A 695 -25.28 0.84 6.91
CA LEU A 695 -26.02 -0.14 7.68
C LEU A 695 -25.22 -0.58 8.91
N GLU A 696 -25.96 -0.93 9.94
CA GLU A 696 -25.50 -1.74 11.06
C GLU A 696 -26.24 -3.07 11.05
N ILE A 697 -25.50 -4.16 11.14
CA ILE A 697 -26.04 -5.51 11.29
C ILE A 697 -25.63 -6.02 12.65
N ILE A 698 -26.60 -6.33 13.51
CA ILE A 698 -26.37 -6.82 14.86
C ILE A 698 -26.54 -8.35 14.87
N TYR A 699 -25.65 -9.05 15.53
CA TYR A 699 -25.65 -10.50 15.68
C TYR A 699 -26.04 -10.94 17.09
N GLU A 700 -26.64 -12.17 17.19
CA GLU A 700 -27.05 -12.80 18.44
C GLU A 700 -25.88 -13.02 19.42
#